data_86abf4072c9af30ad309bd6bd3d4a435
#
_entry.id   86abf4072c9af30ad309bd6bd3d4a435
#
_cell.length_a   1.000
_cell.length_b   1.000
_cell.length_c   1.000
_cell.angle_alpha   90.00
_cell.angle_beta   90.00
_cell.angle_gamma   90.00
#
_symmetry.space_group_name_H-M   'P 1'
#
loop_
_entity.id
_entity.type
_entity.pdbx_description
1 polymer ?
#
loop_
_entity_poly.entity_id
_entity_poly.type
_entity_poly.pdbx_seq_one_letter_code
_entity_poly.pdbx_strand_id
1 'polypeptide(L)'
;MPLDSEKDFLGGNLPRRNFIQYGTVIAGGLMLSPLLTKAEIIINKPAEEPLYWYLRPLRIMHTVLREIDAKNYDANAVVDYLKKGAYNTLCVNAGGIVDFFQNPLPAANVNHIMGKRDILNEITVACKNAGIKVIARIDFRGAEEHVYQKFPDWFKKDPSQNPVKTTYTKPVLYESCYSGHYRNAYANEFVSYVMKNYAVDGIWHNAPGVNGICYCPSCKSAYKTASGKDIPVLESASEEEMDRYMVWKEQAADKYMDRIKKTVKSFGADKAYTAEVFSIYGVGQRIDSGIDLDSAGRHFDILVSVAFLTGNGRGEEFPYENLNYGSTIIKFLKSMVPEREAVVMYGGNGTSHRMVIDPPQDLKVWLWQILSAGGRFWNCYFTNVPTLSHDNRNAFNETEAYLFVKENEKLLEQHVPVANIGIYYSRPTRISYRQKSEEGDSFGTDIRGVETVLMENHIPHDFILDNLLTKERLEKYKIVFLPNVRCMSDREVELLKDYVRNGGNLIATYVTSLYDADGKERPDYALSELFGVHYAGKKENTRRDNYQYILNKKHPLVEADSSQTELLFNAGFTALCKPTKDADVICTWVPTIQNQPPDKSWVEKFSTEYPTVVENNYGKGKVIYFANQPDVLSYLIGHPDPRNLLLRSMRYLAGSAIPVETNAPSSVNIGLTKSLLKPGHYILSLVNTTSGPIRPIRELIPVNNIRVKFRLEGKSVSSHKVLRCQGDCQIKTNGQNLDLQINKLEDFFAVHIQMNV
;
A
#
# COMPACT_ATOMS: atom_id res chain seq x y z
N MET A 1 -0.37 -40.63 -5.96
CA MET A 1 0.19 -40.64 -4.63
C MET A 1 0.22 -39.19 -4.16
N PRO A 2 -0.53 -38.81 -3.16
CA PRO A 2 -0.56 -37.43 -2.70
C PRO A 2 0.66 -37.15 -1.82
N LEU A 3 1.33 -36.05 -2.05
CA LEU A 3 2.37 -35.50 -1.19
C LEU A 3 1.70 -34.61 -0.12
N ASP A 4 1.40 -35.21 1.03
CA ASP A 4 1.10 -34.50 2.27
C ASP A 4 2.40 -33.87 2.80
N SER A 5 2.59 -32.58 2.63
CA SER A 5 3.66 -31.83 3.32
C SER A 5 3.46 -30.30 3.36
N GLU A 6 2.23 -29.79 3.33
CA GLU A 6 1.97 -28.33 3.37
C GLU A 6 1.32 -27.80 4.66
N LYS A 7 1.37 -28.55 5.75
CA LYS A 7 0.71 -28.09 7.00
C LYS A 7 1.60 -27.39 8.02
N ASP A 8 2.90 -27.30 7.81
CA ASP A 8 3.81 -26.89 8.91
C ASP A 8 4.34 -25.45 8.86
N PHE A 9 3.82 -24.57 8.01
CA PHE A 9 4.33 -23.20 7.93
C PHE A 9 3.39 -22.09 8.44
N LEU A 10 2.19 -22.43 8.91
CA LEU A 10 1.25 -21.48 9.53
C LEU A 10 0.68 -21.98 10.85
N GLY A 11 1.29 -22.99 11.45
CA GLY A 11 0.81 -23.67 12.63
C GLY A 11 1.33 -23.10 13.96
N GLY A 12 1.02 -21.87 14.26
CA GLY A 12 1.04 -21.36 15.62
C GLY A 12 -0.29 -20.74 15.95
N ASN A 13 -1.22 -21.53 16.51
CA ASN A 13 -2.43 -20.99 17.12
C ASN A 13 -2.03 -20.11 18.31
N LEU A 14 -1.89 -18.80 18.08
CA LEU A 14 -1.81 -17.83 19.15
C LEU A 14 -3.21 -17.29 19.42
N PRO A 15 -3.73 -17.44 20.64
CA PRO A 15 -5.08 -16.98 20.97
C PRO A 15 -5.19 -15.44 20.92
N ARG A 16 -6.41 -15.00 20.68
CA ARG A 16 -6.79 -13.58 20.58
C ARG A 16 -6.96 -13.00 21.97
N ARG A 17 -6.04 -12.32 22.54
CA ARG A 17 -6.34 -11.30 23.57
C ARG A 17 -5.09 -10.52 24.01
N ASN A 18 -5.26 -9.24 24.29
CA ASN A 18 -4.37 -8.31 24.99
C ASN A 18 -3.14 -7.81 24.25
N PHE A 19 -3.35 -7.11 23.13
CA PHE A 19 -2.24 -6.51 22.38
C PHE A 19 -1.78 -5.13 22.87
N ILE A 20 -2.44 -4.48 23.80
CA ILE A 20 -2.24 -3.03 24.01
C ILE A 20 -2.34 -2.51 25.45
N GLN A 21 -2.10 -3.26 26.50
CA GLN A 21 -2.08 -2.66 27.85
C GLN A 21 -0.77 -1.93 28.24
N TYR A 22 0.24 -1.87 27.38
CA TYR A 22 1.54 -1.28 27.74
C TYR A 22 1.92 0.01 26.99
N GLY A 23 1.00 0.60 26.24
CA GLY A 23 1.19 1.94 25.68
C GLY A 23 1.11 3.08 26.71
N THR A 24 0.60 2.81 27.91
CA THR A 24 0.22 3.85 28.86
C THR A 24 1.10 3.99 30.10
N VAL A 25 2.03 3.09 30.37
CA VAL A 25 2.88 3.15 31.58
C VAL A 25 4.26 3.78 31.33
N ILE A 26 4.64 4.04 30.08
CA ILE A 26 5.87 4.79 29.77
C ILE A 26 5.59 6.24 29.30
N ALA A 27 4.37 6.73 29.45
CA ALA A 27 4.03 8.14 29.20
C ALA A 27 4.43 9.10 30.34
N GLY A 28 5.13 8.61 31.34
CA GLY A 28 5.66 9.43 32.44
C GLY A 28 7.14 9.72 32.33
N GLY A 29 7.64 10.23 31.19
CA GLY A 29 9.05 10.61 31.18
C GLY A 29 9.73 10.80 29.83
N LEU A 30 9.04 10.81 28.74
CA LEU A 30 9.62 11.24 27.47
C LEU A 30 9.00 12.55 27.04
N MET A 31 9.77 13.63 27.25
CA MET A 31 9.53 14.92 26.63
C MET A 31 9.14 14.70 25.17
N LEU A 32 8.02 15.28 24.78
CA LEU A 32 7.65 15.54 23.40
C LEU A 32 8.88 16.02 22.64
N SER A 33 9.51 15.12 21.91
CA SER A 33 10.54 15.49 20.96
C SER A 33 9.86 16.32 19.87
N PRO A 34 10.35 17.51 19.51
CA PRO A 34 9.73 18.38 18.52
C PRO A 34 10.00 17.86 17.10
N LEU A 35 9.57 16.63 16.79
CA LEU A 35 9.72 16.00 15.47
C LEU A 35 8.55 16.26 14.53
N LEU A 36 7.44 16.84 15.03
CA LEU A 36 6.33 17.31 14.20
C LEU A 36 6.61 18.65 13.49
N THR A 37 7.64 19.40 13.93
CA THR A 37 8.00 20.70 13.33
C THR A 37 8.93 20.60 12.11
N LYS A 38 9.46 19.42 11.77
CA LYS A 38 10.34 19.27 10.59
C LYS A 38 9.60 18.98 9.27
N ALA A 39 8.35 18.56 9.31
CA ALA A 39 7.54 18.50 8.09
C ALA A 39 7.14 19.89 7.60
N GLU A 40 6.97 20.87 8.50
CA GLU A 40 6.73 22.27 8.14
C GLU A 40 7.98 23.00 7.58
N ILE A 41 9.18 22.52 7.88
CA ILE A 41 10.44 23.16 7.42
C ILE A 41 10.70 22.93 5.92
N ILE A 42 10.09 21.89 5.31
CA ILE A 42 10.25 21.67 3.85
C ILE A 42 9.32 22.58 3.03
N ILE A 43 8.22 23.05 3.60
CA ILE A 43 7.26 23.94 2.91
C ILE A 43 7.78 25.37 2.81
N ASN A 44 8.73 25.77 3.66
CA ASN A 44 9.33 27.10 3.68
C ASN A 44 10.75 27.18 3.10
N LYS A 45 11.18 26.21 2.26
CA LYS A 45 12.40 26.42 1.47
C LYS A 45 12.15 27.51 0.43
N PRO A 46 13.08 28.47 0.29
CA PRO A 46 13.02 29.44 -0.79
C PRO A 46 12.90 28.70 -2.13
N ALA A 47 12.08 29.20 -3.05
CA ALA A 47 11.76 28.59 -4.35
C ALA A 47 12.97 28.34 -5.29
N GLU A 48 14.19 28.59 -4.85
CA GLU A 48 15.43 28.54 -5.63
C GLU A 48 16.39 27.39 -5.28
N GLU A 49 16.20 26.65 -4.15
CA GLU A 49 17.04 25.50 -3.90
C GLU A 49 16.62 24.31 -4.75
N PRO A 50 17.55 23.71 -5.52
CA PRO A 50 17.21 22.57 -6.38
C PRO A 50 16.80 21.37 -5.51
N LEU A 51 15.68 20.75 -5.87
CA LEU A 51 15.22 19.51 -5.23
C LEU A 51 16.32 18.44 -5.26
N TYR A 52 16.47 17.70 -4.20
CA TYR A 52 17.31 16.50 -4.22
C TYR A 52 16.85 15.55 -5.34
N TRP A 53 17.81 14.83 -5.95
CA TRP A 53 17.53 13.95 -7.09
C TRP A 53 16.45 12.91 -6.80
N TYR A 54 16.37 12.42 -5.57
CA TYR A 54 15.38 11.42 -5.13
C TYR A 54 13.98 12.01 -4.88
N LEU A 55 13.82 13.32 -4.96
CA LEU A 55 12.52 14.02 -4.93
C LEU A 55 12.04 14.44 -6.33
N ARG A 56 12.82 14.12 -7.38
CA ARG A 56 12.45 14.33 -8.78
C ARG A 56 11.84 13.07 -9.38
N PRO A 57 11.15 13.15 -10.52
CA PRO A 57 10.57 12.00 -11.18
C PRO A 57 11.59 10.89 -11.47
N LEU A 58 11.48 9.79 -10.73
CA LEU A 58 12.40 8.65 -10.81
C LEU A 58 12.00 7.71 -11.95
N ARG A 59 13.00 7.19 -12.65
CA ARG A 59 12.91 6.17 -13.69
C ARG A 59 14.00 5.16 -13.41
N ILE A 60 13.71 4.18 -12.54
CA ILE A 60 14.70 3.29 -11.97
C ILE A 60 14.72 1.96 -12.72
N MET A 61 15.90 1.50 -13.08
CA MET A 61 16.17 0.13 -13.45
C MET A 61 16.93 -0.57 -12.33
N HIS A 62 16.61 -1.82 -12.06
CA HIS A 62 17.29 -2.65 -11.08
C HIS A 62 17.77 -3.94 -11.72
N THR A 63 19.06 -4.17 -11.70
CA THR A 63 19.65 -5.46 -12.02
C THR A 63 19.95 -6.22 -10.74
N VAL A 64 19.14 -7.25 -10.45
CA VAL A 64 19.43 -8.19 -9.36
C VAL A 64 20.40 -9.24 -9.89
N LEU A 65 21.69 -8.92 -9.84
CA LEU A 65 22.74 -9.76 -10.38
C LEU A 65 22.85 -11.07 -9.58
N ARG A 66 22.98 -12.18 -10.32
CA ARG A 66 23.40 -13.46 -9.80
C ARG A 66 24.93 -13.55 -9.94
N GLU A 67 25.56 -14.46 -9.22
CA GLU A 67 27.02 -14.63 -9.32
C GLU A 67 27.48 -14.84 -10.76
N ILE A 68 26.76 -15.68 -11.53
CA ILE A 68 27.08 -16.01 -12.92
C ILE A 68 27.04 -14.79 -13.85
N ASP A 69 26.23 -13.77 -13.54
CA ASP A 69 26.12 -12.57 -14.36
C ASP A 69 27.42 -11.75 -14.37
N ALA A 70 28.29 -11.96 -13.40
CA ALA A 70 29.62 -11.35 -13.37
C ALA A 70 30.49 -11.77 -14.56
N LYS A 71 30.24 -12.95 -15.15
CA LYS A 71 31.03 -13.50 -16.26
C LYS A 71 30.97 -12.61 -17.50
N ASN A 72 29.81 -12.09 -17.85
CA ASN A 72 29.56 -11.27 -19.03
C ASN A 72 29.13 -9.84 -18.72
N TYR A 73 29.35 -9.38 -17.47
CA TYR A 73 28.96 -8.03 -17.09
C TYR A 73 29.78 -6.99 -17.87
N ASP A 74 29.05 -6.06 -18.51
CA ASP A 74 29.63 -4.94 -19.26
C ASP A 74 28.92 -3.64 -18.82
N ALA A 75 29.65 -2.82 -18.08
CA ALA A 75 29.13 -1.57 -17.53
C ALA A 75 28.71 -0.56 -18.62
N ASN A 76 29.39 -0.57 -19.79
CA ASN A 76 29.04 0.31 -20.91
C ASN A 76 27.74 -0.15 -21.57
N ALA A 77 27.56 -1.45 -21.78
CA ALA A 77 26.30 -2.00 -22.29
C ALA A 77 25.13 -1.71 -21.36
N VAL A 78 25.34 -1.77 -20.04
CA VAL A 78 24.33 -1.38 -19.06
C VAL A 78 23.97 0.10 -19.20
N VAL A 79 24.94 1.00 -19.26
CA VAL A 79 24.72 2.45 -19.41
C VAL A 79 24.02 2.76 -20.75
N ASP A 80 24.39 2.10 -21.83
CA ASP A 80 23.71 2.28 -23.12
C ASP A 80 22.25 1.83 -23.08
N TYR A 81 21.97 0.71 -22.40
CA TYR A 81 20.60 0.27 -22.16
C TYR A 81 19.79 1.30 -21.34
N LEU A 82 20.38 1.82 -20.26
CA LEU A 82 19.74 2.83 -19.41
C LEU A 82 19.38 4.09 -20.21
N LYS A 83 20.30 4.57 -21.04
CA LYS A 83 20.06 5.76 -21.90
C LYS A 83 18.94 5.51 -22.91
N LYS A 84 18.95 4.38 -23.60
CA LYS A 84 17.94 3.98 -24.60
C LYS A 84 16.56 3.80 -23.97
N GLY A 85 16.49 3.22 -22.76
CA GLY A 85 15.24 3.04 -21.99
C GLY A 85 14.78 4.28 -21.22
N ALA A 86 15.47 5.42 -21.35
CA ALA A 86 15.15 6.67 -20.65
C ALA A 86 15.23 6.59 -19.11
N TYR A 87 15.99 5.65 -18.56
CA TYR A 87 16.25 5.54 -17.12
C TYR A 87 17.18 6.67 -16.64
N ASN A 88 16.97 7.14 -15.41
CA ASN A 88 17.85 8.14 -14.78
C ASN A 88 18.53 7.60 -13.52
N THR A 89 18.18 6.40 -13.09
CA THR A 89 18.70 5.78 -11.87
C THR A 89 18.88 4.28 -12.09
N LEU A 90 20.02 3.74 -11.66
CA LEU A 90 20.31 2.31 -11.60
C LEU A 90 20.33 1.86 -10.14
N CYS A 91 19.63 0.75 -9.85
CA CYS A 91 19.88 -0.03 -8.64
C CYS A 91 20.70 -1.28 -9.02
N VAL A 92 21.79 -1.53 -8.30
CA VAL A 92 22.70 -2.65 -8.59
C VAL A 92 23.22 -3.28 -7.30
N ASN A 93 23.47 -4.59 -7.32
CA ASN A 93 24.01 -5.30 -6.15
C ASN A 93 25.36 -4.73 -5.71
N ALA A 94 25.48 -4.36 -4.43
CA ALA A 94 26.74 -4.17 -3.76
C ALA A 94 27.16 -5.44 -3.03
N GLY A 95 26.31 -5.95 -2.12
CA GLY A 95 26.66 -7.17 -1.38
C GLY A 95 25.79 -7.43 -0.14
N GLY A 96 26.39 -8.15 0.78
CA GLY A 96 25.81 -8.69 1.98
C GLY A 96 25.74 -10.21 1.93
N ILE A 97 24.90 -10.81 1.07
CA ILE A 97 24.95 -12.26 0.85
C ILE A 97 26.11 -12.61 -0.07
N VAL A 98 26.26 -11.92 -1.20
CA VAL A 98 27.39 -12.07 -2.16
C VAL A 98 27.84 -10.68 -2.59
N ASP A 99 29.12 -10.41 -2.50
CA ASP A 99 29.71 -9.10 -2.79
C ASP A 99 30.15 -8.97 -4.24
N PHE A 100 29.77 -7.88 -4.91
CA PHE A 100 30.12 -7.56 -6.28
C PHE A 100 31.28 -6.54 -6.40
N PHE A 101 32.12 -6.51 -5.36
CA PHE A 101 33.35 -5.74 -5.28
C PHE A 101 34.39 -6.52 -4.45
N GLN A 102 35.66 -6.09 -4.49
CA GLN A 102 36.71 -6.69 -3.68
C GLN A 102 36.56 -6.23 -2.22
N ASN A 103 35.69 -6.87 -1.46
CA ASN A 103 35.35 -6.50 -0.10
C ASN A 103 36.48 -6.88 0.88
N PRO A 104 37.12 -5.92 1.55
CA PRO A 104 38.20 -6.19 2.52
C PRO A 104 37.69 -6.46 3.93
N LEU A 105 36.37 -6.38 4.19
CA LEU A 105 35.80 -6.48 5.52
C LEU A 105 35.77 -7.93 6.04
N PRO A 106 35.69 -8.15 7.37
CA PRO A 106 35.90 -9.47 7.97
C PRO A 106 34.92 -10.58 7.51
N ALA A 107 33.67 -10.22 7.19
CA ALA A 107 32.64 -11.18 6.77
C ALA A 107 32.36 -11.13 5.25
N ALA A 108 33.37 -10.73 4.47
CA ALA A 108 33.27 -10.68 3.02
C ALA A 108 32.93 -12.03 2.41
N ASN A 109 32.03 -12.03 1.43
CA ASN A 109 31.71 -13.16 0.55
C ASN A 109 31.79 -12.67 -0.91
N VAL A 110 33.02 -12.49 -1.39
CA VAL A 110 33.29 -11.97 -2.72
C VAL A 110 32.88 -12.96 -3.79
N ASN A 111 32.11 -12.52 -4.78
CA ASN A 111 31.73 -13.34 -5.93
C ASN A 111 32.96 -13.90 -6.63
N HIS A 112 33.17 -15.21 -6.54
CA HIS A 112 34.34 -15.90 -7.06
C HIS A 112 34.42 -15.87 -8.62
N ILE A 113 33.26 -15.76 -9.29
CA ILE A 113 33.19 -15.68 -10.78
C ILE A 113 33.68 -14.33 -11.29
N MET A 114 33.59 -13.29 -10.46
CA MET A 114 34.09 -11.96 -10.76
C MET A 114 35.64 -11.93 -10.91
N GLY A 115 36.33 -12.86 -10.25
CA GLY A 115 37.79 -12.88 -10.21
C GLY A 115 38.36 -11.64 -9.55
N LYS A 116 39.30 -10.94 -10.21
CA LYS A 116 39.91 -9.71 -9.69
C LYS A 116 39.16 -8.43 -10.07
N ARG A 117 38.08 -8.54 -10.82
CA ARG A 117 37.26 -7.37 -11.20
C ARG A 117 36.61 -6.73 -9.98
N ASP A 118 36.20 -5.50 -10.17
CA ASP A 118 35.35 -4.75 -9.21
C ASP A 118 34.15 -4.20 -10.00
N ILE A 119 33.08 -5.01 -10.09
CA ILE A 119 31.89 -4.69 -10.87
C ILE A 119 31.19 -3.45 -10.33
N LEU A 120 31.16 -3.30 -9.00
CA LEU A 120 30.53 -2.13 -8.38
C LEU A 120 31.28 -0.84 -8.78
N ASN A 121 32.61 -0.86 -8.82
CA ASN A 121 33.41 0.27 -9.28
C ASN A 121 33.17 0.55 -10.78
N GLU A 122 33.24 -0.49 -11.60
CA GLU A 122 33.04 -0.37 -13.05
C GLU A 122 31.74 0.34 -13.39
N ILE A 123 30.61 -0.10 -12.78
CA ILE A 123 29.28 0.45 -13.09
C ILE A 123 29.04 1.81 -12.45
N THR A 124 29.50 2.04 -11.21
CA THR A 124 29.29 3.34 -10.56
C THR A 124 30.06 4.46 -11.26
N VAL A 125 31.26 4.18 -11.76
CA VAL A 125 32.04 5.13 -12.56
C VAL A 125 31.39 5.40 -13.91
N ALA A 126 30.94 4.35 -14.61
CA ALA A 126 30.26 4.48 -15.91
C ALA A 126 28.94 5.28 -15.78
N CYS A 127 28.14 5.00 -14.76
CA CYS A 127 26.90 5.74 -14.49
C CYS A 127 27.17 7.20 -14.12
N LYS A 128 28.16 7.47 -13.27
CA LYS A 128 28.56 8.84 -12.92
C LYS A 128 28.94 9.67 -14.14
N ASN A 129 29.74 9.09 -15.05
CA ASN A 129 30.14 9.74 -16.29
C ASN A 129 28.95 9.98 -17.25
N ALA A 130 27.91 9.18 -17.14
CA ALA A 130 26.67 9.29 -17.91
C ALA A 130 25.60 10.19 -17.25
N GLY A 131 25.84 10.72 -16.03
CA GLY A 131 24.86 11.49 -15.29
C GLY A 131 23.70 10.67 -14.71
N ILE A 132 23.89 9.35 -14.58
CA ILE A 132 22.90 8.40 -14.05
C ILE A 132 23.18 8.18 -12.56
N LYS A 133 22.14 8.24 -11.72
CA LYS A 133 22.25 8.00 -10.29
C LYS A 133 22.36 6.52 -9.97
N VAL A 134 23.10 6.16 -8.93
CA VAL A 134 23.30 4.76 -8.53
C VAL A 134 22.83 4.53 -7.10
N ILE A 135 21.92 3.56 -6.94
CA ILE A 135 21.50 3.01 -5.64
C ILE A 135 22.18 1.64 -5.48
N ALA A 136 22.96 1.48 -4.42
CA ALA A 136 23.58 0.21 -4.10
C ALA A 136 22.62 -0.70 -3.32
N ARG A 137 22.32 -1.89 -3.84
CA ARG A 137 21.51 -2.90 -3.15
C ARG A 137 22.34 -3.65 -2.14
N ILE A 138 21.84 -3.72 -0.91
CA ILE A 138 22.40 -4.52 0.18
C ILE A 138 21.38 -5.57 0.66
N ASP A 139 21.87 -6.72 1.14
CA ASP A 139 21.01 -7.79 1.67
C ASP A 139 21.68 -8.52 2.84
N PHE A 140 21.22 -8.22 4.06
CA PHE A 140 21.76 -8.79 5.30
C PHE A 140 20.81 -9.77 5.98
N ARG A 141 19.91 -10.44 5.23
CA ARG A 141 18.99 -11.45 5.81
C ARG A 141 19.71 -12.65 6.40
N GLY A 142 20.91 -12.96 5.91
CA GLY A 142 21.74 -14.04 6.39
C GLY A 142 23.03 -14.14 5.61
N ALA A 143 23.88 -15.10 5.97
CA ALA A 143 25.14 -15.36 5.30
C ALA A 143 25.35 -16.85 5.07
N GLU A 144 26.24 -17.19 4.15
CA GLU A 144 26.63 -18.55 3.83
C GLU A 144 27.46 -19.21 4.96
N GLU A 145 27.62 -20.51 4.87
CA GLU A 145 28.22 -21.35 5.93
C GLU A 145 29.64 -20.91 6.31
N HIS A 146 30.48 -20.56 5.36
CA HIS A 146 31.86 -20.15 5.64
C HIS A 146 31.96 -18.87 6.48
N VAL A 147 31.01 -17.93 6.31
CA VAL A 147 30.91 -16.71 7.14
C VAL A 147 30.37 -17.07 8.52
N TYR A 148 29.36 -17.94 8.59
CA TYR A 148 28.83 -18.42 9.86
C TYR A 148 29.89 -19.15 10.68
N GLN A 149 30.67 -20.06 10.09
CA GLN A 149 31.74 -20.80 10.78
C GLN A 149 32.77 -19.88 11.41
N LYS A 150 33.06 -18.75 10.74
CA LYS A 150 34.02 -17.73 11.24
C LYS A 150 33.43 -16.89 12.36
N PHE A 151 32.10 -16.62 12.33
CA PHE A 151 31.41 -15.73 13.25
C PHE A 151 30.08 -16.29 13.76
N PRO A 152 30.04 -17.44 14.44
CA PRO A 152 28.78 -18.14 14.77
C PRO A 152 27.86 -17.34 15.71
N ASP A 153 28.41 -16.45 16.53
CA ASP A 153 27.64 -15.63 17.48
C ASP A 153 26.97 -14.38 16.84
N TRP A 154 27.26 -14.11 15.57
CA TRP A 154 26.66 -12.98 14.86
C TRP A 154 25.25 -13.25 14.36
N PHE A 155 24.82 -14.51 14.39
CA PHE A 155 23.62 -14.99 13.71
C PHE A 155 22.53 -15.44 14.69
N LYS A 156 21.34 -15.61 14.14
CA LYS A 156 20.13 -15.98 14.85
C LYS A 156 20.27 -17.41 15.43
N LYS A 157 19.76 -17.58 16.65
CA LYS A 157 19.71 -18.86 17.36
C LYS A 157 18.27 -19.22 17.72
N ASP A 158 17.97 -20.53 17.75
CA ASP A 158 16.75 -21.09 18.30
C ASP A 158 16.80 -21.14 19.85
N PRO A 159 15.75 -21.59 20.57
CA PRO A 159 15.76 -21.71 22.01
C PRO A 159 16.87 -22.65 22.55
N SER A 160 17.22 -23.69 21.79
CA SER A 160 18.28 -24.67 22.11
C SER A 160 19.68 -24.19 21.71
N GLN A 161 19.82 -22.94 21.27
CA GLN A 161 21.07 -22.34 20.81
C GLN A 161 21.63 -22.90 19.49
N ASN A 162 20.83 -23.64 18.72
CA ASN A 162 21.20 -24.02 17.36
C ASN A 162 21.05 -22.83 16.39
N PRO A 163 21.87 -22.78 15.33
CA PRO A 163 21.71 -21.73 14.32
C PRO A 163 20.41 -21.92 13.54
N VAL A 164 19.70 -20.82 13.32
CA VAL A 164 18.52 -20.81 12.45
C VAL A 164 18.96 -20.65 11.00
N LYS A 165 18.46 -21.54 10.14
CA LYS A 165 18.80 -21.58 8.71
C LYS A 165 17.56 -21.32 7.87
N THR A 166 17.76 -20.70 6.70
CA THR A 166 16.68 -20.55 5.71
C THR A 166 16.28 -21.91 5.13
N THR A 167 14.99 -22.12 4.95
CA THR A 167 14.44 -23.34 4.33
C THR A 167 14.13 -23.16 2.85
N TYR A 168 14.10 -21.91 2.36
CA TYR A 168 13.64 -21.52 1.02
C TYR A 168 14.78 -21.04 0.11
N THR A 169 16.05 -21.05 0.57
CA THR A 169 17.20 -20.58 -0.22
C THR A 169 18.15 -21.71 -0.58
N LYS A 170 18.83 -21.57 -1.73
CA LYS A 170 19.97 -22.40 -2.15
C LYS A 170 21.03 -21.43 -2.71
N PRO A 171 22.23 -21.32 -2.11
CA PRO A 171 22.65 -22.05 -0.87
C PRO A 171 21.77 -21.70 0.35
N VAL A 172 21.82 -22.57 1.35
CA VAL A 172 21.21 -22.32 2.66
C VAL A 172 21.94 -21.18 3.35
N LEU A 173 21.20 -20.21 3.88
CA LEU A 173 21.77 -19.09 4.63
C LEU A 173 21.53 -19.26 6.12
N TYR A 174 22.50 -18.85 6.92
CA TYR A 174 22.36 -18.67 8.36
C TYR A 174 21.70 -17.33 8.62
N GLU A 175 20.52 -17.32 9.22
CA GLU A 175 19.70 -16.12 9.38
C GLU A 175 20.33 -15.13 10.37
N SER A 176 20.19 -13.87 10.07
CA SER A 176 20.60 -12.75 10.92
C SER A 176 19.47 -12.27 11.84
N CYS A 177 19.78 -11.44 12.82
CA CYS A 177 18.80 -10.77 13.68
C CYS A 177 19.18 -9.32 13.96
N TYR A 178 18.23 -8.51 14.45
CA TYR A 178 18.44 -7.08 14.65
C TYR A 178 19.55 -6.72 15.65
N SER A 179 19.72 -7.50 16.71
CA SER A 179 20.72 -7.25 17.75
C SER A 179 22.05 -7.96 17.51
N GLY A 180 22.09 -8.99 16.65
CA GLY A 180 23.31 -9.71 16.29
C GLY A 180 24.28 -8.83 15.51
N HIS A 181 25.57 -9.08 15.71
CA HIS A 181 26.65 -8.23 15.16
C HIS A 181 26.55 -8.07 13.64
N TYR A 182 26.09 -9.09 12.90
CA TYR A 182 25.98 -9.05 11.44
C TYR A 182 25.11 -7.88 10.94
N ARG A 183 23.93 -7.64 11.55
CA ARG A 183 23.08 -6.48 11.24
C ARG A 183 23.44 -5.28 12.11
N ASN A 184 23.77 -5.50 13.39
CA ASN A 184 23.92 -4.39 14.33
C ASN A 184 25.17 -3.55 14.09
N ALA A 185 26.30 -4.16 13.68
CA ALA A 185 27.56 -3.45 13.45
C ALA A 185 28.06 -3.65 12.00
N TYR A 186 28.27 -4.89 11.56
CA TYR A 186 28.89 -5.18 10.27
C TYR A 186 28.15 -4.55 9.09
N ALA A 187 26.80 -4.55 9.09
CA ALA A 187 26.03 -3.90 8.04
C ALA A 187 26.32 -2.39 7.92
N ASN A 188 26.56 -1.70 9.05
CA ASN A 188 26.94 -0.29 9.03
C ASN A 188 28.37 -0.08 8.53
N GLU A 189 29.31 -0.94 8.90
CA GLU A 189 30.69 -0.92 8.39
C GLU A 189 30.69 -1.14 6.89
N PHE A 190 29.89 -2.09 6.40
CA PHE A 190 29.72 -2.37 4.98
C PHE A 190 29.16 -1.17 4.23
N VAL A 191 28.07 -0.59 4.72
CA VAL A 191 27.44 0.61 4.12
C VAL A 191 28.42 1.77 4.11
N SER A 192 29.12 2.01 5.22
CA SER A 192 30.14 3.06 5.30
C SER A 192 31.28 2.85 4.30
N TYR A 193 31.73 1.60 4.15
CA TYR A 193 32.77 1.27 3.18
C TYR A 193 32.30 1.54 1.74
N VAL A 194 31.10 1.07 1.36
CA VAL A 194 30.54 1.28 0.03
C VAL A 194 30.33 2.78 -0.24
N MET A 195 29.72 3.52 0.68
CA MET A 195 29.46 4.96 0.51
C MET A 195 30.74 5.78 0.41
N LYS A 196 31.82 5.36 1.07
CA LYS A 196 33.11 6.06 1.05
C LYS A 196 33.90 5.82 -0.23
N ASN A 197 33.88 4.59 -0.75
CA ASN A 197 34.82 4.17 -1.76
C ASN A 197 34.23 4.11 -3.18
N TYR A 198 32.90 4.15 -3.30
CA TYR A 198 32.20 4.04 -4.59
C TYR A 198 31.31 5.26 -4.86
N ALA A 199 31.11 5.56 -6.14
CA ALA A 199 30.28 6.68 -6.58
C ALA A 199 28.77 6.34 -6.49
N VAL A 200 28.31 5.99 -5.30
CA VAL A 200 26.88 5.67 -5.07
C VAL A 200 26.13 6.89 -4.53
N ASP A 201 24.87 7.02 -4.94
CA ASP A 201 23.97 8.11 -4.54
C ASP A 201 22.97 7.68 -3.46
N GLY A 202 22.84 6.37 -3.23
CA GLY A 202 21.94 5.86 -2.19
C GLY A 202 22.10 4.37 -1.94
N ILE A 203 21.39 3.92 -0.91
CA ILE A 203 21.32 2.50 -0.49
C ILE A 203 19.87 2.04 -0.57
N TRP A 204 19.64 0.89 -1.19
CA TRP A 204 18.40 0.13 -1.09
C TRP A 204 18.63 -1.16 -0.31
N HIS A 205 17.88 -1.31 0.78
CA HIS A 205 17.99 -2.46 1.67
C HIS A 205 16.95 -3.51 1.31
N ASN A 206 17.39 -4.59 0.70
CA ASN A 206 16.55 -5.73 0.39
C ASN A 206 16.24 -6.54 1.65
N ALA A 207 15.00 -6.97 1.82
CA ALA A 207 14.54 -7.78 2.95
C ALA A 207 15.05 -7.26 4.33
N PRO A 208 14.70 -6.03 4.71
CA PRO A 208 15.16 -5.47 5.99
C PRO A 208 14.58 -6.20 7.21
N GLY A 209 13.49 -6.94 7.04
CA GLY A 209 12.80 -7.68 8.11
C GLY A 209 13.58 -8.90 8.64
N VAL A 210 13.28 -9.27 9.90
CA VAL A 210 13.76 -10.50 10.56
C VAL A 210 12.56 -11.29 11.04
N ASN A 211 12.30 -12.44 10.44
CA ASN A 211 11.17 -13.28 10.81
C ASN A 211 11.41 -14.07 12.10
N GLY A 212 10.33 -14.38 12.82
CA GLY A 212 10.35 -15.21 14.03
C GLY A 212 11.13 -14.62 15.20
N ILE A 213 11.40 -15.43 16.20
CA ILE A 213 12.09 -15.07 17.45
C ILE A 213 13.58 -15.45 17.36
N CYS A 214 14.45 -14.65 17.98
CA CYS A 214 15.88 -14.95 18.08
C CYS A 214 16.33 -15.05 19.53
N TYR A 215 17.01 -16.15 19.88
CA TYR A 215 17.51 -16.42 21.23
C TYR A 215 19.04 -16.30 21.34
N CYS A 216 19.71 -15.62 20.42
CA CYS A 216 21.14 -15.38 20.51
C CYS A 216 21.48 -14.52 21.76
N PRO A 217 22.74 -14.57 22.26
CA PRO A 217 23.15 -13.81 23.46
C PRO A 217 22.85 -12.32 23.34
N SER A 218 23.06 -11.71 22.17
CA SER A 218 22.80 -10.27 21.93
C SER A 218 21.30 -9.94 22.05
N CYS A 219 20.41 -10.75 21.49
CA CYS A 219 18.96 -10.57 21.62
C CYS A 219 18.48 -10.77 23.04
N LYS A 220 18.98 -11.82 23.74
CA LYS A 220 18.66 -12.07 25.16
C LYS A 220 19.04 -10.87 26.03
N SER A 221 20.27 -10.37 25.88
CA SER A 221 20.75 -9.21 26.63
C SER A 221 19.93 -7.94 26.32
N ALA A 222 19.71 -7.66 25.04
CA ALA A 222 18.98 -6.47 24.60
C ALA A 222 17.51 -6.48 25.08
N TYR A 223 16.83 -7.62 24.98
CA TYR A 223 15.45 -7.76 25.44
C TYR A 223 15.36 -7.64 26.97
N LYS A 224 16.25 -8.32 27.70
CA LYS A 224 16.30 -8.26 29.17
C LYS A 224 16.57 -6.84 29.68
N THR A 225 17.47 -6.12 29.03
CA THR A 225 17.75 -4.72 29.35
C THR A 225 16.52 -3.82 29.14
N ALA A 226 15.76 -4.07 28.06
CA ALA A 226 14.60 -3.26 27.71
C ALA A 226 13.34 -3.60 28.52
N SER A 227 13.11 -4.87 28.84
CA SER A 227 11.85 -5.37 29.42
C SER A 227 11.98 -5.89 30.86
N GLY A 228 13.20 -6.13 31.35
CA GLY A 228 13.46 -6.83 32.61
C GLY A 228 13.12 -8.32 32.58
N LYS A 229 12.71 -8.86 31.43
CA LYS A 229 12.24 -10.25 31.25
C LYS A 229 13.15 -11.04 30.31
N ASP A 230 13.03 -12.35 30.37
CA ASP A 230 13.66 -13.22 29.37
C ASP A 230 12.78 -13.33 28.11
N ILE A 231 13.42 -13.65 26.97
CA ILE A 231 12.70 -13.81 25.69
C ILE A 231 11.69 -14.96 25.81
N PRO A 232 10.41 -14.74 25.47
CA PRO A 232 9.39 -15.77 25.56
C PRO A 232 9.68 -16.93 24.60
N VAL A 233 9.35 -18.14 25.02
CA VAL A 233 9.38 -19.35 24.18
C VAL A 233 8.01 -19.53 23.57
N LEU A 234 7.93 -19.55 22.23
CA LEU A 234 6.67 -19.47 21.47
C LEU A 234 5.62 -20.51 21.93
N GLU A 235 6.06 -21.73 22.21
CA GLU A 235 5.19 -22.86 22.56
C GLU A 235 4.55 -22.72 23.94
N SER A 236 5.13 -21.94 24.85
CA SER A 236 4.69 -21.78 26.24
C SER A 236 4.38 -20.35 26.64
N ALA A 237 4.64 -19.40 25.77
CA ALA A 237 4.44 -17.98 26.06
C ALA A 237 2.97 -17.60 26.17
N SER A 238 2.66 -16.79 27.16
CA SER A 238 1.36 -16.10 27.21
C SER A 238 1.26 -15.05 26.11
N GLU A 239 0.05 -14.66 25.76
CA GLU A 239 -0.22 -13.57 24.81
C GLU A 239 0.48 -12.28 25.22
N GLU A 240 0.40 -11.92 26.49
CA GLU A 240 1.03 -10.71 27.03
C GLU A 240 2.57 -10.73 26.87
N GLU A 241 3.19 -11.89 27.06
CA GLU A 241 4.64 -12.06 26.86
C GLU A 241 5.01 -11.90 25.39
N MET A 242 4.22 -12.47 24.49
CA MET A 242 4.43 -12.32 23.04
C MET A 242 4.23 -10.88 22.58
N ASP A 243 3.21 -10.20 23.06
CA ASP A 243 2.96 -8.80 22.72
C ASP A 243 4.10 -7.90 23.18
N ARG A 244 4.60 -8.08 24.38
CA ARG A 244 5.76 -7.36 24.90
C ARG A 244 7.02 -7.60 24.03
N TYR A 245 7.21 -8.84 23.62
CA TYR A 245 8.32 -9.20 22.72
C TYR A 245 8.16 -8.52 21.35
N MET A 246 6.95 -8.49 20.78
CA MET A 246 6.69 -7.89 19.48
C MET A 246 6.92 -6.37 19.50
N VAL A 247 6.49 -5.68 20.54
CA VAL A 247 6.77 -4.24 20.71
C VAL A 247 8.27 -3.97 20.78
N TRP A 248 9.02 -4.78 21.52
CA TRP A 248 10.48 -4.66 21.55
C TRP A 248 11.11 -4.96 20.19
N LYS A 249 10.63 -5.96 19.47
CA LYS A 249 11.13 -6.34 18.16
C LYS A 249 10.93 -5.22 17.13
N GLU A 250 9.79 -4.53 17.17
CA GLU A 250 9.51 -3.34 16.35
C GLU A 250 10.50 -2.20 16.66
N GLN A 251 10.76 -1.95 17.94
CA GLN A 251 11.75 -0.96 18.34
C GLN A 251 13.18 -1.35 17.90
N ALA A 252 13.50 -2.63 17.90
CA ALA A 252 14.79 -3.11 17.42
C ALA A 252 14.93 -2.94 15.89
N ALA A 253 13.86 -3.22 15.14
CA ALA A 253 13.80 -2.99 13.70
C ALA A 253 13.94 -1.50 13.36
N ASP A 254 13.21 -0.65 14.07
CA ASP A 254 13.25 0.80 13.91
C ASP A 254 14.65 1.37 14.16
N LYS A 255 15.30 0.97 15.28
CA LYS A 255 16.68 1.34 15.60
C LYS A 255 17.68 0.88 14.54
N TYR A 256 17.48 -0.29 13.97
CA TYR A 256 18.31 -0.81 12.89
C TYR A 256 18.21 0.08 11.63
N MET A 257 17.00 0.38 11.18
CA MET A 257 16.78 1.23 10.01
C MET A 257 17.28 2.67 10.22
N ASP A 258 17.02 3.24 11.39
CA ASP A 258 17.52 4.57 11.77
C ASP A 258 19.05 4.64 11.70
N ARG A 259 19.74 3.61 12.18
CA ARG A 259 21.20 3.53 12.15
C ARG A 259 21.75 3.50 10.73
N ILE A 260 21.18 2.65 9.84
CA ILE A 260 21.57 2.61 8.43
C ILE A 260 21.33 3.97 7.77
N LYS A 261 20.14 4.56 7.99
CA LYS A 261 19.82 5.90 7.48
C LYS A 261 20.84 6.96 7.91
N LYS A 262 21.17 7.00 9.20
CA LYS A 262 22.18 7.94 9.74
C LYS A 262 23.54 7.73 9.10
N THR A 263 23.95 6.49 8.93
CA THR A 263 25.19 6.15 8.21
C THR A 263 25.16 6.69 6.78
N VAL A 264 24.10 6.44 6.01
CA VAL A 264 23.97 6.95 4.64
C VAL A 264 23.99 8.48 4.61
N LYS A 265 23.22 9.14 5.49
CA LYS A 265 23.12 10.60 5.55
C LYS A 265 24.41 11.29 6.03
N SER A 266 25.31 10.60 6.72
CA SER A 266 26.61 11.14 7.11
C SER A 266 27.53 11.44 5.91
N PHE A 267 27.25 10.84 4.73
CA PHE A 267 27.97 11.10 3.49
C PHE A 267 27.36 12.21 2.62
N GLY A 268 26.24 12.80 3.04
CA GLY A 268 25.59 13.93 2.36
C GLY A 268 24.06 13.87 2.50
N ALA A 269 23.43 15.03 2.59
CA ALA A 269 21.97 15.14 2.65
C ALA A 269 21.31 14.66 1.34
N ASP A 270 22.06 14.72 0.22
CA ASP A 270 21.66 14.25 -1.10
C ASP A 270 21.75 12.71 -1.27
N LYS A 271 22.28 11.98 -0.29
CA LYS A 271 22.32 10.51 -0.31
C LYS A 271 21.00 9.93 0.15
N ALA A 272 20.45 8.99 -0.62
CA ALA A 272 19.15 8.39 -0.34
C ALA A 272 19.27 7.06 0.41
N TYR A 273 18.38 6.84 1.39
CA TYR A 273 18.16 5.53 2.01
C TYR A 273 16.73 5.08 1.74
N THR A 274 16.56 3.87 1.26
CA THR A 274 15.26 3.28 1.04
C THR A 274 15.28 1.76 1.24
N ALA A 275 14.11 1.21 1.49
CA ALA A 275 13.84 -0.22 1.52
C ALA A 275 12.41 -0.47 1.03
N GLU A 276 12.02 -1.72 0.90
CA GLU A 276 10.67 -2.05 0.46
C GLU A 276 9.62 -1.76 1.54
N VAL A 277 8.51 -1.15 1.11
CA VAL A 277 7.25 -1.08 1.85
C VAL A 277 6.38 -2.23 1.36
N PHE A 278 5.82 -2.96 2.29
CA PHE A 278 5.05 -4.16 1.99
C PHE A 278 3.59 -3.86 1.60
N SER A 279 2.87 -4.90 1.16
CA SER A 279 1.46 -4.79 0.79
C SER A 279 0.62 -4.20 1.93
N ILE A 280 -0.24 -3.23 1.58
CA ILE A 280 -1.19 -2.61 2.51
C ILE A 280 -2.30 -3.57 2.97
N TYR A 281 -2.55 -4.62 2.20
CA TYR A 281 -3.61 -5.60 2.50
C TYR A 281 -3.14 -6.74 3.41
N GLY A 282 -1.83 -6.96 3.53
CA GLY A 282 -1.29 -8.05 4.36
C GLY A 282 -1.25 -7.70 5.84
N VAL A 283 -1.55 -8.68 6.69
CA VAL A 283 -1.50 -8.54 8.15
C VAL A 283 -0.20 -9.06 8.78
N GLY A 284 0.52 -9.94 8.08
CA GLY A 284 1.55 -10.77 8.70
C GLY A 284 2.88 -10.08 9.00
N GLN A 285 3.25 -9.05 8.25
CA GLN A 285 4.65 -8.62 8.22
C GLN A 285 5.15 -7.91 9.47
N ARG A 286 4.32 -7.12 10.12
CA ARG A 286 4.69 -6.51 11.39
C ARG A 286 5.04 -7.56 12.44
N ILE A 287 4.24 -8.61 12.50
CA ILE A 287 4.35 -9.69 13.48
C ILE A 287 5.59 -10.54 13.21
N ASP A 288 5.76 -10.89 11.94
CA ASP A 288 6.83 -11.78 11.55
C ASP A 288 8.17 -11.05 11.50
N SER A 289 8.21 -9.83 10.98
CA SER A 289 9.46 -9.10 10.72
C SER A 289 9.77 -7.98 11.72
N GLY A 290 8.79 -7.48 12.47
CA GLY A 290 8.93 -6.29 13.32
C GLY A 290 8.97 -4.97 12.54
N ILE A 291 8.74 -4.98 11.21
CA ILE A 291 8.69 -3.76 10.42
C ILE A 291 7.25 -3.31 10.25
N ASP A 292 6.97 -2.07 10.56
CA ASP A 292 5.70 -1.43 10.34
C ASP A 292 5.79 -0.37 9.23
N LEU A 293 4.62 -0.05 8.64
CA LEU A 293 4.48 1.00 7.63
C LEU A 293 4.97 2.37 8.12
N ASP A 294 4.76 2.66 9.41
CA ASP A 294 5.24 3.89 10.05
C ASP A 294 6.75 4.03 10.00
N SER A 295 7.48 2.94 10.19
CA SER A 295 8.93 2.91 10.08
C SER A 295 9.38 3.31 8.68
N ALA A 296 8.67 2.87 7.63
CA ALA A 296 8.94 3.27 6.26
C ALA A 296 8.77 4.79 6.07
N GLY A 297 7.67 5.36 6.58
CA GLY A 297 7.42 6.80 6.53
C GLY A 297 8.51 7.62 7.23
N ARG A 298 9.08 7.12 8.33
CA ARG A 298 10.15 7.81 9.06
C ARG A 298 11.52 7.70 8.41
N HIS A 299 11.86 6.54 7.84
CA HIS A 299 13.23 6.24 7.46
C HIS A 299 13.52 6.38 5.97
N PHE A 300 12.58 6.11 5.08
CA PHE A 300 12.88 6.00 3.66
C PHE A 300 12.72 7.33 2.92
N ASP A 301 13.73 7.73 2.15
CA ASP A 301 13.71 8.93 1.31
C ASP A 301 12.91 8.72 0.03
N ILE A 302 12.81 7.49 -0.45
CA ILE A 302 11.96 7.04 -1.56
C ILE A 302 11.04 5.96 -1.00
N LEU A 303 9.73 6.10 -1.23
CA LEU A 303 8.76 5.11 -0.79
C LEU A 303 8.58 4.06 -1.89
N VAL A 304 9.04 2.84 -1.63
CA VAL A 304 9.05 1.75 -2.62
C VAL A 304 8.15 0.62 -2.16
N SER A 305 7.13 0.30 -2.96
CA SER A 305 6.38 -0.96 -2.80
C SER A 305 6.76 -1.93 -3.89
N VAL A 306 7.01 -3.17 -3.49
CA VAL A 306 7.23 -4.27 -4.44
C VAL A 306 5.87 -4.85 -4.80
N ALA A 307 5.48 -4.71 -6.06
CA ALA A 307 4.20 -5.18 -6.56
C ALA A 307 4.37 -5.78 -7.96
N PHE A 308 4.50 -7.09 -8.00
CA PHE A 308 4.61 -7.83 -9.24
C PHE A 308 3.22 -8.05 -9.87
N LEU A 309 3.16 -8.11 -11.20
CA LEU A 309 1.93 -8.35 -11.96
C LEU A 309 1.26 -9.68 -11.59
N THR A 310 2.08 -10.70 -11.32
CA THR A 310 1.61 -11.98 -10.76
C THR A 310 1.91 -11.99 -9.27
N GLY A 311 0.91 -12.29 -8.46
CA GLY A 311 1.14 -12.49 -7.02
C GLY A 311 2.14 -13.63 -6.76
N ASN A 312 2.61 -13.74 -5.52
CA ASN A 312 3.50 -14.81 -5.06
C ASN A 312 2.79 -16.18 -4.99
N GLY A 313 1.94 -16.48 -5.98
CA GLY A 313 1.24 -17.75 -6.07
C GLY A 313 2.21 -18.92 -6.07
N ARG A 314 1.99 -19.86 -5.15
CA ARG A 314 2.67 -21.15 -5.12
C ARG A 314 1.65 -22.19 -5.59
N GLY A 315 2.03 -23.02 -6.54
CA GLY A 315 1.19 -24.08 -7.04
C GLY A 315 0.72 -23.89 -8.49
N GLU A 316 -0.39 -24.49 -8.88
CA GLU A 316 -0.91 -24.48 -10.26
C GLU A 316 -1.57 -23.16 -10.65
N GLU A 317 -1.96 -22.32 -9.67
CA GLU A 317 -2.57 -21.02 -9.91
C GLU A 317 -1.54 -19.90 -9.83
N PHE A 318 -1.52 -19.06 -10.87
CA PHE A 318 -0.79 -17.79 -10.91
C PHE A 318 -1.79 -16.65 -10.75
N PRO A 319 -2.19 -16.29 -9.52
CA PRO A 319 -3.13 -15.19 -9.34
C PRO A 319 -2.47 -13.88 -9.77
N TYR A 320 -3.08 -13.23 -10.75
CA TYR A 320 -2.70 -11.86 -11.10
C TYR A 320 -3.18 -10.90 -10.01
N GLU A 321 -2.32 -9.98 -9.61
CA GLU A 321 -2.71 -8.88 -8.74
C GLU A 321 -3.75 -8.00 -9.47
N ASN A 322 -4.63 -7.34 -8.71
CA ASN A 322 -5.62 -6.43 -9.28
C ASN A 322 -4.94 -5.39 -10.18
N LEU A 323 -5.47 -5.17 -11.40
CA LEU A 323 -4.92 -4.17 -12.34
C LEU A 323 -4.78 -2.78 -11.72
N ASN A 324 -5.68 -2.43 -10.82
CA ASN A 324 -5.70 -1.13 -10.15
C ASN A 324 -4.68 -1.02 -9.01
N TYR A 325 -4.07 -2.12 -8.57
CA TYR A 325 -3.20 -2.12 -7.39
C TYR A 325 -2.02 -1.16 -7.52
N GLY A 326 -1.50 -0.97 -8.73
CA GLY A 326 -0.45 0.01 -9.00
C GLY A 326 -0.84 1.44 -8.59
N SER A 327 -2.06 1.87 -8.90
CA SER A 327 -2.57 3.18 -8.47
C SER A 327 -2.93 3.23 -6.99
N THR A 328 -3.50 2.15 -6.46
CA THR A 328 -3.85 2.01 -5.04
C THR A 328 -2.65 2.22 -4.14
N ILE A 329 -1.57 1.47 -4.41
CA ILE A 329 -0.37 1.55 -3.56
C ILE A 329 0.31 2.92 -3.65
N ILE A 330 0.29 3.58 -4.80
CA ILE A 330 0.83 4.94 -4.93
C ILE A 330 0.00 5.94 -4.12
N LYS A 331 -1.32 5.89 -4.19
CA LYS A 331 -2.20 6.73 -3.35
C LYS A 331 -1.90 6.54 -1.87
N PHE A 332 -1.75 5.27 -1.45
CA PHE A 332 -1.41 4.95 -0.07
C PHE A 332 -0.05 5.51 0.36
N LEU A 333 1.01 5.30 -0.44
CA LEU A 333 2.35 5.82 -0.15
C LEU A 333 2.38 7.34 -0.11
N LYS A 334 1.71 8.00 -1.05
CA LYS A 334 1.56 9.47 -1.07
C LYS A 334 0.74 10.00 0.11
N SER A 335 -0.16 9.20 0.65
CA SER A 335 -0.90 9.55 1.88
C SER A 335 -0.03 9.48 3.13
N MET A 336 1.04 8.67 3.13
CA MET A 336 2.01 8.62 4.23
C MET A 336 2.90 9.88 4.28
N VAL A 337 3.60 10.16 3.19
CA VAL A 337 4.54 11.30 3.06
C VAL A 337 4.39 11.88 1.66
N PRO A 338 3.53 12.89 1.48
CA PRO A 338 3.19 13.44 0.16
C PRO A 338 4.38 13.96 -0.65
N GLU A 339 5.39 14.50 0.03
CA GLU A 339 6.56 15.16 -0.57
C GLU A 339 7.59 14.18 -1.12
N ARG A 340 7.51 12.88 -0.75
CA ARG A 340 8.45 11.88 -1.24
C ARG A 340 7.97 11.26 -2.54
N GLU A 341 8.92 10.86 -3.39
CA GLU A 341 8.58 10.05 -4.54
C GLU A 341 8.11 8.67 -4.09
N ALA A 342 6.98 8.25 -4.64
CA ALA A 342 6.37 6.94 -4.43
C ALA A 342 6.57 6.10 -5.70
N VAL A 343 7.12 4.91 -5.54
CA VAL A 343 7.60 4.08 -6.64
C VAL A 343 7.06 2.66 -6.49
N VAL A 344 6.61 2.08 -7.59
CA VAL A 344 6.30 0.64 -7.65
C VAL A 344 7.45 -0.10 -8.31
N MET A 345 8.02 -1.06 -7.57
CA MET A 345 8.98 -2.02 -8.12
C MET A 345 8.21 -3.18 -8.74
N TYR A 346 8.44 -3.43 -10.01
CA TYR A 346 7.79 -4.47 -10.81
C TYR A 346 8.85 -5.21 -11.66
N GLY A 347 8.46 -6.23 -12.40
CA GLY A 347 9.28 -6.94 -13.37
C GLY A 347 9.55 -8.41 -12.99
N GLY A 348 10.14 -9.15 -13.94
CA GLY A 348 10.50 -10.54 -13.75
C GLY A 348 9.31 -11.51 -13.67
N ASN A 349 8.19 -11.18 -14.32
CA ASN A 349 6.95 -11.99 -14.35
C ASN A 349 6.61 -12.64 -13.00
N GLY A 350 6.67 -11.84 -11.94
CA GLY A 350 6.56 -12.30 -10.57
C GLY A 350 7.83 -13.01 -10.09
N THR A 351 7.76 -13.57 -8.90
CA THR A 351 8.92 -14.25 -8.29
C THR A 351 9.15 -15.67 -8.84
N SER A 352 8.21 -16.22 -9.63
CA SER A 352 8.25 -17.62 -10.09
C SER A 352 8.90 -17.82 -11.44
N HIS A 353 8.80 -16.84 -12.36
CA HIS A 353 9.31 -16.92 -13.74
C HIS A 353 10.22 -15.72 -14.08
N ARG A 354 11.23 -15.49 -13.28
CA ARG A 354 12.08 -14.28 -13.28
C ARG A 354 12.90 -14.03 -14.54
N MET A 355 13.01 -15.02 -15.43
CA MET A 355 13.92 -14.97 -16.58
C MET A 355 13.20 -14.83 -17.91
N VAL A 356 11.89 -14.65 -17.88
CA VAL A 356 11.07 -14.49 -19.08
C VAL A 356 10.26 -13.21 -19.03
N ILE A 357 9.73 -12.83 -20.20
CA ILE A 357 8.98 -11.60 -20.40
C ILE A 357 7.73 -11.53 -19.50
N ASP A 358 7.48 -10.35 -18.95
CA ASP A 358 6.17 -9.97 -18.39
C ASP A 358 5.12 -9.87 -19.50
N PRO A 359 3.82 -10.13 -19.23
CA PRO A 359 2.77 -9.91 -20.21
C PRO A 359 2.72 -8.43 -20.64
N PRO A 360 3.00 -8.09 -21.90
CA PRO A 360 3.27 -6.70 -22.32
C PRO A 360 2.07 -5.75 -22.10
N GLN A 361 0.84 -6.24 -22.31
CA GLN A 361 -0.34 -5.39 -22.16
C GLN A 361 -0.70 -5.16 -20.69
N ASP A 362 -0.54 -6.17 -19.84
CA ASP A 362 -0.68 -6.01 -18.38
C ASP A 362 0.34 -5.03 -17.84
N LEU A 363 1.61 -5.14 -18.26
CA LEU A 363 2.68 -4.22 -17.89
C LEU A 363 2.35 -2.79 -18.32
N LYS A 364 1.89 -2.59 -19.55
CA LYS A 364 1.51 -1.29 -20.07
C LYS A 364 0.43 -0.61 -19.22
N VAL A 365 -0.65 -1.34 -18.94
CA VAL A 365 -1.74 -0.85 -18.08
C VAL A 365 -1.21 -0.54 -16.68
N TRP A 366 -0.39 -1.41 -16.11
CA TRP A 366 0.19 -1.25 -14.78
C TRP A 366 0.99 0.05 -14.65
N LEU A 367 1.84 0.35 -15.62
CA LEU A 367 2.63 1.58 -15.64
C LEU A 367 1.75 2.83 -15.74
N TRP A 368 0.74 2.84 -16.59
CA TRP A 368 -0.19 3.96 -16.71
C TRP A 368 -1.02 4.16 -15.44
N GLN A 369 -1.40 3.08 -14.75
CA GLN A 369 -2.07 3.15 -13.45
C GLN A 369 -1.18 3.80 -12.38
N ILE A 370 0.07 3.39 -12.28
CA ILE A 370 1.05 3.99 -11.36
C ILE A 370 1.19 5.50 -11.62
N LEU A 371 1.38 5.86 -12.88
CA LEU A 371 1.58 7.25 -13.27
C LEU A 371 0.35 8.13 -13.02
N SER A 372 -0.84 7.60 -13.28
CA SER A 372 -2.11 8.30 -13.09
C SER A 372 -2.37 8.70 -11.64
N ALA A 373 -1.79 7.98 -10.69
CA ALA A 373 -1.83 8.28 -9.26
C ALA A 373 -0.67 9.16 -8.78
N GLY A 374 0.22 9.62 -9.67
CA GLY A 374 1.38 10.45 -9.32
C GLY A 374 2.62 9.65 -8.93
N GLY A 375 2.64 8.34 -9.16
CA GLY A 375 3.75 7.45 -8.87
C GLY A 375 4.81 7.38 -9.96
N ARG A 376 5.86 6.60 -9.68
CA ARG A 376 7.01 6.37 -10.57
C ARG A 376 7.36 4.90 -10.65
N PHE A 377 8.34 4.58 -11.48
CA PHE A 377 8.65 3.23 -11.92
C PHE A 377 10.00 2.75 -11.41
N TRP A 378 10.02 1.47 -11.02
CA TRP A 378 11.25 0.73 -10.71
C TRP A 378 11.17 -0.63 -11.37
N ASN A 379 11.76 -0.75 -12.56
CA ASN A 379 11.81 -2.02 -13.26
C ASN A 379 12.91 -2.91 -12.67
N CYS A 380 12.58 -4.15 -12.34
CA CYS A 380 13.46 -5.10 -11.68
C CYS A 380 13.75 -6.30 -12.61
N TYR A 381 14.98 -6.43 -13.06
CA TYR A 381 15.47 -7.61 -13.76
C TYR A 381 16.24 -8.52 -12.79
N PHE A 382 15.84 -9.77 -12.70
CA PHE A 382 16.53 -10.76 -11.85
C PHE A 382 17.71 -11.41 -12.59
N THR A 383 18.47 -10.62 -13.31
CA THR A 383 19.65 -10.98 -14.09
C THR A 383 20.35 -9.69 -14.53
N ASN A 384 21.23 -9.78 -15.52
CA ASN A 384 21.72 -8.64 -16.29
C ASN A 384 20.59 -7.95 -17.08
N VAL A 385 20.87 -6.79 -17.65
CA VAL A 385 19.95 -6.13 -18.60
C VAL A 385 19.57 -7.09 -19.73
N PRO A 386 18.42 -6.93 -20.39
CA PRO A 386 17.94 -7.86 -21.40
C PRO A 386 18.95 -8.15 -22.52
N THR A 387 19.74 -7.14 -22.95
CA THR A 387 20.77 -7.30 -24.00
C THR A 387 21.94 -8.20 -23.59
N LEU A 388 22.10 -8.49 -22.29
CA LEU A 388 23.14 -9.37 -21.74
C LEU A 388 22.54 -10.63 -21.10
N SER A 389 21.22 -10.83 -21.21
CA SER A 389 20.49 -11.97 -20.65
C SER A 389 20.03 -12.95 -21.74
N HIS A 390 19.37 -14.03 -21.33
CA HIS A 390 18.86 -15.05 -22.27
C HIS A 390 17.54 -14.63 -22.95
N ASP A 391 16.77 -13.70 -22.37
CA ASP A 391 15.52 -13.23 -22.96
C ASP A 391 15.57 -11.72 -23.23
N ASN A 392 15.62 -11.38 -24.51
CA ASN A 392 15.65 -9.99 -24.98
C ASN A 392 14.26 -9.41 -25.27
N ARG A 393 13.19 -10.19 -25.13
CA ARG A 393 11.81 -9.73 -25.44
C ARG A 393 11.34 -8.64 -24.53
N ASN A 394 11.84 -8.57 -23.29
CA ASN A 394 11.58 -7.47 -22.36
C ASN A 394 12.36 -6.18 -22.66
N ALA A 395 13.24 -6.21 -23.66
CA ALA A 395 14.01 -5.03 -24.00
C ALA A 395 13.09 -3.89 -24.48
N PHE A 396 13.07 -2.83 -23.70
CA PHE A 396 12.33 -1.59 -24.01
C PHE A 396 10.79 -1.72 -24.07
N ASN A 397 10.19 -2.78 -23.56
CA ASN A 397 8.72 -2.92 -23.53
C ASN A 397 8.02 -1.77 -22.77
N GLU A 398 8.69 -1.23 -21.77
CA GLU A 398 8.17 -0.14 -20.92
C GLU A 398 8.63 1.26 -21.38
N THR A 399 9.45 1.36 -22.42
CA THR A 399 10.11 2.61 -22.84
C THR A 399 9.14 3.75 -23.08
N GLU A 400 7.95 3.49 -23.60
CA GLU A 400 6.94 4.51 -23.86
C GLU A 400 6.54 5.29 -22.58
N ALA A 401 6.32 4.58 -21.48
CA ALA A 401 5.97 5.21 -20.19
C ALA A 401 7.16 5.98 -19.61
N TYR A 402 8.37 5.43 -19.71
CA TYR A 402 9.59 6.09 -19.25
C TYR A 402 9.94 7.34 -20.05
N LEU A 403 9.76 7.32 -21.37
CA LEU A 403 9.92 8.47 -22.25
C LEU A 403 8.89 9.56 -21.91
N PHE A 404 7.63 9.18 -21.70
CA PHE A 404 6.60 10.14 -21.29
C PHE A 404 6.99 10.86 -19.99
N VAL A 405 7.50 10.14 -18.99
CA VAL A 405 7.98 10.77 -17.74
C VAL A 405 9.18 11.68 -18.00
N LYS A 406 10.13 11.29 -18.85
CA LYS A 406 11.29 12.11 -19.20
C LYS A 406 10.89 13.41 -19.90
N GLU A 407 9.99 13.35 -20.87
CA GLU A 407 9.53 14.50 -21.65
C GLU A 407 8.72 15.50 -20.82
N ASN A 408 8.03 15.00 -19.79
CA ASN A 408 7.16 15.81 -18.93
C ASN A 408 7.72 15.98 -17.50
N GLU A 409 9.01 15.72 -17.28
CA GLU A 409 9.64 15.66 -15.97
C GLU A 409 9.29 16.84 -15.07
N LYS A 410 9.44 18.09 -15.56
CA LYS A 410 9.14 19.31 -14.80
C LYS A 410 7.66 19.52 -14.46
N LEU A 411 6.77 18.93 -15.24
CA LEU A 411 5.32 18.99 -14.98
C LEU A 411 4.88 17.89 -13.99
N LEU A 412 5.67 16.84 -13.90
CA LEU A 412 5.39 15.69 -13.04
C LEU A 412 6.05 15.80 -11.66
N GLU A 413 6.91 16.80 -11.40
CA GLU A 413 7.58 16.99 -10.12
C GLU A 413 6.58 17.17 -8.98
N GLN A 414 6.75 16.37 -7.90
CA GLN A 414 6.00 16.49 -6.64
C GLN A 414 4.48 16.50 -6.83
N HIS A 415 3.94 15.57 -7.63
CA HIS A 415 2.51 15.38 -7.78
C HIS A 415 1.95 14.42 -6.73
N VAL A 416 0.76 14.79 -6.20
CA VAL A 416 -0.01 13.98 -5.25
C VAL A 416 -1.45 13.80 -5.75
N PRO A 417 -2.13 12.70 -5.41
CA PRO A 417 -3.54 12.52 -5.73
C PRO A 417 -4.41 13.67 -5.20
N VAL A 418 -5.43 14.02 -5.95
CA VAL A 418 -6.54 14.84 -5.47
C VAL A 418 -7.65 13.93 -5.04
N ALA A 419 -8.16 14.11 -3.83
CA ALA A 419 -9.20 13.27 -3.25
C ALA A 419 -10.25 14.09 -2.50
N ASN A 420 -11.51 13.70 -2.66
CA ASN A 420 -12.64 14.25 -1.91
C ASN A 420 -13.17 13.23 -0.89
N ILE A 421 -12.80 11.95 -1.07
CA ILE A 421 -13.13 10.85 -0.17
C ILE A 421 -11.82 10.28 0.37
N GLY A 422 -11.69 10.22 1.69
CA GLY A 422 -10.59 9.56 2.37
C GLY A 422 -11.02 8.19 2.90
N ILE A 423 -10.33 7.12 2.49
CA ILE A 423 -10.53 5.77 3.03
C ILE A 423 -9.68 5.64 4.28
N TYR A 424 -10.31 5.40 5.41
CA TYR A 424 -9.61 5.29 6.69
C TYR A 424 -8.88 3.94 6.80
N TYR A 425 -7.57 3.99 6.98
CA TYR A 425 -6.72 2.84 7.15
C TYR A 425 -6.31 2.69 8.62
N SER A 426 -6.87 1.72 9.31
CA SER A 426 -6.62 1.45 10.72
C SER A 426 -5.63 0.31 10.90
N ARG A 427 -4.47 0.62 11.45
CA ARG A 427 -3.46 -0.37 11.81
C ARG A 427 -3.91 -1.31 12.93
N PRO A 428 -4.52 -0.83 14.04
CA PRO A 428 -5.08 -1.71 15.07
C PRO A 428 -6.13 -2.68 14.52
N THR A 429 -7.02 -2.21 13.65
CA THR A 429 -8.00 -3.08 12.97
C THR A 429 -7.31 -4.15 12.15
N ARG A 430 -6.36 -3.78 11.30
CA ARG A 430 -5.57 -4.74 10.49
C ARG A 430 -4.89 -5.80 11.35
N ILE A 431 -4.31 -5.42 12.48
CA ILE A 431 -3.65 -6.33 13.40
C ILE A 431 -4.66 -7.26 14.07
N SER A 432 -5.85 -6.78 14.42
CA SER A 432 -6.90 -7.58 15.06
C SER A 432 -7.41 -8.75 14.20
N TYR A 433 -7.20 -8.72 12.87
CA TYR A 433 -7.51 -9.81 11.94
C TYR A 433 -6.41 -10.86 11.80
N ARG A 434 -5.46 -10.91 12.72
CA ARG A 434 -4.28 -11.81 12.71
C ARG A 434 -4.59 -13.29 12.60
N GLN A 435 -5.69 -13.70 13.17
CA GLN A 435 -6.17 -15.07 13.04
C GLN A 435 -7.33 -15.05 12.06
N LYS A 436 -7.51 -16.15 11.30
CA LYS A 436 -8.73 -16.38 10.54
C LYS A 436 -9.88 -16.14 11.50
N SER A 437 -10.49 -14.96 11.42
CA SER A 437 -11.73 -14.73 12.13
C SER A 437 -12.74 -15.74 11.61
N GLU A 438 -13.70 -16.12 12.42
CA GLU A 438 -14.86 -16.88 11.93
C GLU A 438 -15.50 -16.17 10.74
N GLU A 439 -15.25 -14.86 10.64
CA GLU A 439 -15.69 -13.97 9.57
C GLU A 439 -14.99 -14.21 8.24
N GLY A 440 -13.84 -14.89 8.21
CA GLY A 440 -13.16 -15.35 6.99
C GLY A 440 -12.56 -14.24 6.11
N ASP A 441 -12.81 -12.98 6.44
CA ASP A 441 -12.42 -11.81 5.67
C ASP A 441 -11.27 -11.06 6.36
N SER A 442 -10.57 -10.24 5.61
CA SER A 442 -9.50 -9.40 6.13
C SER A 442 -9.87 -7.94 5.95
N PHE A 443 -9.32 -7.07 6.78
CA PHE A 443 -9.44 -5.62 6.60
C PHE A 443 -9.03 -5.15 5.19
N GLY A 444 -8.13 -5.89 4.54
CA GLY A 444 -7.79 -5.67 3.14
C GLY A 444 -8.96 -5.89 2.17
N THR A 445 -9.88 -6.79 2.46
CA THR A 445 -11.08 -7.04 1.66
C THR A 445 -12.07 -5.89 1.76
N ASP A 446 -12.29 -5.37 2.98
CA ASP A 446 -13.13 -4.18 3.22
C ASP A 446 -12.61 -2.98 2.39
N ILE A 447 -11.29 -2.71 2.44
CA ILE A 447 -10.66 -1.62 1.68
C ILE A 447 -10.81 -1.82 0.17
N ARG A 448 -10.52 -3.03 -0.33
CA ARG A 448 -10.63 -3.35 -1.77
C ARG A 448 -12.04 -3.14 -2.30
N GLY A 449 -13.05 -3.46 -1.50
CA GLY A 449 -14.44 -3.25 -1.88
C GLY A 449 -14.80 -1.79 -2.06
N VAL A 450 -14.44 -0.95 -1.10
CA VAL A 450 -14.66 0.51 -1.19
C VAL A 450 -13.90 1.08 -2.38
N GLU A 451 -12.63 0.72 -2.54
CA GLU A 451 -11.78 1.24 -3.61
C GLU A 451 -12.29 0.82 -4.99
N THR A 452 -12.75 -0.43 -5.14
CA THR A 452 -13.36 -0.92 -6.38
C THR A 452 -14.56 -0.06 -6.78
N VAL A 453 -15.48 0.22 -5.86
CA VAL A 453 -16.65 1.06 -6.13
C VAL A 453 -16.23 2.48 -6.54
N LEU A 454 -15.25 3.06 -5.86
CA LEU A 454 -14.75 4.41 -6.16
C LEU A 454 -14.09 4.49 -7.54
N MET A 455 -13.22 3.53 -7.87
CA MET A 455 -12.49 3.52 -9.14
C MET A 455 -13.40 3.28 -10.33
N GLU A 456 -14.30 2.31 -10.26
CA GLU A 456 -15.25 1.99 -11.31
C GLU A 456 -16.26 3.12 -11.59
N ASN A 457 -16.45 4.01 -10.63
CA ASN A 457 -17.33 5.17 -10.74
C ASN A 457 -16.60 6.50 -10.85
N HIS A 458 -15.29 6.47 -11.09
CA HIS A 458 -14.45 7.63 -11.38
C HIS A 458 -14.42 8.68 -10.25
N ILE A 459 -14.53 8.22 -8.99
CA ILE A 459 -14.53 9.09 -7.80
C ILE A 459 -13.11 9.19 -7.23
N PRO A 460 -12.48 10.37 -7.23
CA PRO A 460 -11.16 10.57 -6.68
C PRO A 460 -11.11 10.31 -5.18
N HIS A 461 -10.14 9.51 -4.75
CA HIS A 461 -9.95 9.11 -3.36
C HIS A 461 -8.46 8.87 -3.06
N ASP A 462 -8.15 8.89 -1.76
CA ASP A 462 -6.87 8.46 -1.18
C ASP A 462 -7.09 7.87 0.21
N PHE A 463 -6.03 7.74 1.01
CA PHE A 463 -6.07 7.09 2.32
C PHE A 463 -5.83 8.07 3.46
N ILE A 464 -6.44 7.77 4.62
CA ILE A 464 -6.20 8.43 5.88
C ILE A 464 -5.62 7.39 6.84
N LEU A 465 -4.34 7.51 7.20
CA LEU A 465 -3.70 6.60 8.13
C LEU A 465 -3.99 7.05 9.58
N ASP A 466 -4.33 6.10 10.44
CA ASP A 466 -4.70 6.31 11.85
C ASP A 466 -3.64 7.12 12.64
N ASN A 467 -2.37 6.78 12.49
CA ASN A 467 -1.25 7.44 13.15
C ASN A 467 -0.98 8.87 12.67
N LEU A 468 -1.51 9.24 11.51
CA LEU A 468 -1.39 10.58 10.91
C LEU A 468 -2.70 11.37 10.99
N LEU A 469 -3.69 10.87 11.75
CA LEU A 469 -4.99 11.51 11.90
C LEU A 469 -4.87 12.81 12.70
N THR A 470 -5.22 13.91 12.05
CA THR A 470 -5.35 15.24 12.63
C THR A 470 -6.61 15.92 12.12
N LYS A 471 -7.04 17.00 12.78
CA LYS A 471 -8.17 17.81 12.34
C LYS A 471 -7.95 18.37 10.92
N GLU A 472 -6.78 18.94 10.67
CA GLU A 472 -6.41 19.54 9.38
C GLU A 472 -6.38 18.50 8.26
N ARG A 473 -6.08 17.26 8.60
CA ARG A 473 -6.08 16.16 7.62
C ARG A 473 -7.51 15.73 7.28
N LEU A 474 -8.38 15.63 8.27
CA LEU A 474 -9.81 15.30 8.07
C LEU A 474 -10.53 16.40 7.26
N GLU A 475 -10.25 17.68 7.51
CA GLU A 475 -10.86 18.82 6.82
C GLU A 475 -10.61 18.85 5.30
N LYS A 476 -9.63 18.10 4.80
CA LYS A 476 -9.37 17.97 3.35
C LYS A 476 -10.43 17.17 2.61
N TYR A 477 -11.18 16.31 3.32
CA TYR A 477 -12.14 15.40 2.73
C TYR A 477 -13.57 15.88 2.94
N LYS A 478 -14.39 15.68 1.92
CA LYS A 478 -15.85 15.89 2.04
C LYS A 478 -16.51 14.69 2.73
N ILE A 479 -15.95 13.50 2.53
CA ILE A 479 -16.41 12.25 3.12
C ILE A 479 -15.20 11.49 3.68
N VAL A 480 -15.31 10.99 4.89
CA VAL A 480 -14.43 9.97 5.46
C VAL A 480 -15.16 8.64 5.43
N PHE A 481 -14.58 7.63 4.80
CA PHE A 481 -15.12 6.28 4.76
C PHE A 481 -14.38 5.39 5.74
N LEU A 482 -15.10 4.76 6.67
CA LEU A 482 -14.59 3.84 7.68
C LEU A 482 -14.96 2.38 7.29
N PRO A 483 -14.15 1.70 6.47
CA PRO A 483 -14.45 0.34 6.03
C PRO A 483 -14.19 -0.63 7.19
N ASN A 484 -15.23 -0.96 7.95
CA ASN A 484 -15.16 -1.86 9.10
C ASN A 484 -13.96 -1.57 10.05
N VAL A 485 -13.74 -0.31 10.36
CA VAL A 485 -12.68 0.14 11.28
C VAL A 485 -13.05 -0.26 12.70
N ARG A 486 -12.90 -1.54 13.01
CA ARG A 486 -13.39 -2.14 14.26
C ARG A 486 -12.69 -1.61 15.51
N CYS A 487 -11.37 -1.41 15.44
CA CYS A 487 -10.55 -0.93 16.54
C CYS A 487 -10.29 0.58 16.40
N MET A 488 -10.61 1.34 17.45
CA MET A 488 -10.49 2.79 17.45
C MET A 488 -10.17 3.31 18.86
N SER A 489 -9.20 4.22 18.95
CA SER A 489 -8.89 4.93 20.21
C SER A 489 -9.90 6.04 20.49
N ASP A 490 -10.01 6.44 21.76
CA ASP A 490 -10.92 7.53 22.16
C ASP A 490 -10.52 8.87 21.50
N ARG A 491 -9.21 9.08 21.24
CA ARG A 491 -8.73 10.25 20.50
C ARG A 491 -9.27 10.28 19.06
N GLU A 492 -9.25 9.14 18.36
CA GLU A 492 -9.78 9.04 17.00
C GLU A 492 -11.30 9.27 16.99
N VAL A 493 -12.01 8.71 17.97
CA VAL A 493 -13.45 8.91 18.16
C VAL A 493 -13.78 10.40 18.27
N GLU A 494 -13.09 11.15 19.13
CA GLU A 494 -13.34 12.58 19.31
C GLU A 494 -13.01 13.40 18.05
N LEU A 495 -11.91 13.09 17.35
CA LEU A 495 -11.56 13.76 16.08
C LEU A 495 -12.63 13.55 15.01
N LEU A 496 -13.19 12.34 14.90
CA LEU A 496 -14.26 12.03 13.95
C LEU A 496 -15.59 12.69 14.34
N LYS A 497 -15.93 12.72 15.62
CA LYS A 497 -17.10 13.45 16.14
C LYS A 497 -16.99 14.95 15.81
N ASP A 498 -15.83 15.55 16.05
CA ASP A 498 -15.58 16.95 15.72
C ASP A 498 -15.64 17.22 14.23
N TYR A 499 -15.08 16.33 13.40
CA TYR A 499 -15.14 16.44 11.95
C TYR A 499 -16.58 16.47 11.44
N VAL A 500 -17.43 15.53 11.90
CA VAL A 500 -18.84 15.49 11.49
C VAL A 500 -19.62 16.68 12.04
N ARG A 501 -19.41 17.03 13.33
CA ARG A 501 -20.06 18.21 13.95
C ARG A 501 -19.82 19.49 13.15
N ASN A 502 -18.66 19.64 12.53
CA ASN A 502 -18.28 20.82 11.76
C ASN A 502 -18.69 20.77 10.28
N GLY A 503 -19.33 19.70 9.79
CA GLY A 503 -19.90 19.60 8.44
C GLY A 503 -19.19 18.63 7.50
N GLY A 504 -18.25 17.83 8.01
CA GLY A 504 -17.75 16.65 7.32
C GLY A 504 -18.79 15.53 7.30
N ASN A 505 -18.75 14.65 6.31
CA ASN A 505 -19.68 13.53 6.22
C ASN A 505 -18.94 12.20 6.46
N LEU A 506 -19.65 11.20 6.97
CA LEU A 506 -19.09 9.91 7.32
C LEU A 506 -19.88 8.77 6.68
N ILE A 507 -19.17 7.76 6.19
CA ILE A 507 -19.75 6.45 5.87
C ILE A 507 -19.01 5.42 6.70
N ALA A 508 -19.74 4.53 7.37
CA ALA A 508 -19.16 3.47 8.18
C ALA A 508 -19.87 2.14 7.96
N THR A 509 -19.11 1.05 8.06
CA THR A 509 -19.65 -0.30 7.83
C THR A 509 -19.42 -1.21 9.03
N TYR A 510 -20.32 -2.14 9.24
CA TYR A 510 -20.31 -3.28 10.14
C TYR A 510 -19.97 -2.89 11.61
N VAL A 511 -18.90 -3.46 12.17
CA VAL A 511 -18.53 -3.27 13.59
C VAL A 511 -17.53 -2.12 13.81
N THR A 512 -17.54 -1.12 12.94
CA THR A 512 -16.71 0.08 13.11
C THR A 512 -16.86 0.64 14.51
N SER A 513 -15.73 0.91 15.19
CA SER A 513 -15.61 1.46 16.56
C SER A 513 -16.15 0.60 17.71
N LEU A 514 -16.47 -0.68 17.45
CA LEU A 514 -16.96 -1.59 18.50
C LEU A 514 -15.84 -2.06 19.45
N TYR A 515 -14.58 -1.95 19.05
CA TYR A 515 -13.43 -2.34 19.85
C TYR A 515 -12.57 -1.12 20.16
N ASP A 516 -11.95 -1.11 21.36
CA ASP A 516 -10.96 -0.10 21.68
C ASP A 516 -9.65 -0.30 20.87
N ALA A 517 -8.70 0.62 21.05
CA ALA A 517 -7.42 0.52 20.35
C ALA A 517 -6.66 -0.79 20.64
N ASP A 518 -6.98 -1.42 21.75
CA ASP A 518 -6.37 -2.65 22.26
C ASP A 518 -7.06 -3.92 21.74
N GLY A 519 -8.11 -3.76 20.92
CA GLY A 519 -8.91 -4.87 20.41
C GLY A 519 -9.90 -5.46 21.41
N LYS A 520 -10.16 -4.78 22.54
CA LYS A 520 -11.16 -5.20 23.52
C LYS A 520 -12.53 -4.71 23.07
N GLU A 521 -13.51 -5.61 23.03
CA GLU A 521 -14.89 -5.28 22.67
C GLU A 521 -15.51 -4.33 23.70
N ARG A 522 -16.10 -3.24 23.22
CA ARG A 522 -16.87 -2.26 24.00
C ARG A 522 -18.31 -2.75 24.15
N PRO A 523 -19.04 -2.31 25.18
CA PRO A 523 -20.47 -2.64 25.31
C PRO A 523 -21.34 -2.04 24.19
N ASP A 524 -20.86 -0.98 23.52
CA ASP A 524 -21.51 -0.29 22.41
C ASP A 524 -20.49 0.32 21.46
N TYR A 525 -20.91 0.76 20.28
CA TYR A 525 -20.07 1.51 19.37
C TYR A 525 -19.58 2.81 20.02
N ALA A 526 -18.29 3.10 19.97
CA ALA A 526 -17.78 4.38 20.43
C ALA A 526 -18.33 5.57 19.60
N LEU A 527 -18.78 5.30 18.38
CA LEU A 527 -19.42 6.24 17.46
C LEU A 527 -20.95 6.09 17.40
N SER A 528 -21.60 5.45 18.40
CA SER A 528 -23.06 5.21 18.41
C SER A 528 -23.88 6.48 18.17
N GLU A 529 -23.47 7.61 18.77
CA GLU A 529 -24.14 8.91 18.56
C GLU A 529 -24.06 9.38 17.10
N LEU A 530 -22.95 9.11 16.40
CA LEU A 530 -22.79 9.43 14.99
C LEU A 530 -23.63 8.51 14.11
N PHE A 531 -23.65 7.22 14.45
CA PHE A 531 -24.38 6.21 13.67
C PHE A 531 -25.90 6.28 13.83
N GLY A 532 -26.37 6.88 14.94
CA GLY A 532 -27.78 6.89 15.31
C GLY A 532 -28.30 5.50 15.70
N VAL A 533 -27.41 4.61 16.18
CA VAL A 533 -27.77 3.26 16.61
C VAL A 533 -26.93 2.81 17.80
N HIS A 534 -27.46 1.86 18.56
CA HIS A 534 -26.78 1.16 19.65
C HIS A 534 -26.60 -0.32 19.30
N TYR A 535 -25.46 -0.90 19.63
CA TYR A 535 -25.16 -2.31 19.43
C TYR A 535 -26.08 -3.19 20.31
N ALA A 536 -26.72 -4.19 19.71
CA ALA A 536 -27.64 -5.09 20.41
C ALA A 536 -26.96 -6.36 20.98
N GLY A 537 -25.63 -6.41 20.99
CA GLY A 537 -24.87 -7.52 21.56
C GLY A 537 -24.79 -8.77 20.71
N LYS A 538 -25.21 -8.73 19.43
CA LYS A 538 -25.26 -9.89 18.55
C LYS A 538 -24.79 -9.58 17.13
N LYS A 539 -24.05 -10.52 16.55
CA LYS A 539 -23.64 -10.54 15.13
C LYS A 539 -24.24 -11.77 14.49
N GLU A 540 -24.91 -11.59 13.37
CA GLU A 540 -25.46 -12.70 12.57
C GLU A 540 -24.54 -12.99 11.40
N ASN A 541 -24.22 -14.27 11.17
CA ASN A 541 -23.48 -14.73 9.99
C ASN A 541 -24.44 -15.46 9.05
N THR A 542 -24.73 -14.83 7.94
CA THR A 542 -25.72 -15.36 7.01
C THR A 542 -25.21 -15.26 5.60
N ARG A 543 -24.43 -16.27 5.18
CA ARG A 543 -23.86 -16.33 3.82
C ARG A 543 -24.86 -16.85 2.76
N ARG A 544 -26.08 -17.29 3.17
CA ARG A 544 -27.08 -17.85 2.27
C ARG A 544 -28.42 -17.23 2.55
N ASP A 545 -29.18 -16.94 1.49
CA ASP A 545 -30.55 -16.43 1.52
C ASP A 545 -30.78 -15.36 2.60
N ASN A 546 -29.94 -14.35 2.57
CA ASN A 546 -29.98 -13.20 3.42
C ASN A 546 -30.32 -11.95 2.61
N TYR A 547 -31.19 -11.14 3.13
CA TYR A 547 -31.72 -9.96 2.47
C TYR A 547 -31.80 -8.80 3.46
N GLN A 548 -32.00 -7.61 2.92
CA GLN A 548 -32.43 -6.45 3.68
C GLN A 548 -33.72 -5.91 3.04
N TYR A 549 -34.66 -5.52 3.89
CA TYR A 549 -35.95 -4.97 3.47
C TYR A 549 -35.88 -3.45 3.37
N ILE A 550 -36.34 -2.87 2.27
CA ILE A 550 -36.45 -1.43 2.06
C ILE A 550 -37.59 -0.87 2.90
N LEU A 551 -37.30 -0.18 4.00
CA LEU A 551 -38.27 0.44 4.87
C LEU A 551 -38.67 1.83 4.39
N ASN A 552 -37.69 2.72 4.18
CA ASN A 552 -37.91 4.08 3.69
C ASN A 552 -37.76 4.14 2.16
N LYS A 553 -38.83 3.79 1.43
CA LYS A 553 -38.87 3.69 -0.03
C LYS A 553 -38.55 5.01 -0.77
N LYS A 554 -38.68 6.16 -0.11
CA LYS A 554 -38.46 7.49 -0.71
C LYS A 554 -37.04 8.02 -0.49
N HIS A 555 -36.22 7.30 0.28
CA HIS A 555 -34.87 7.74 0.54
C HIS A 555 -34.00 7.68 -0.73
N PRO A 556 -33.16 8.68 -1.05
CA PRO A 556 -32.36 8.74 -2.28
C PRO A 556 -31.44 7.54 -2.52
N LEU A 557 -31.05 6.83 -1.46
CA LEU A 557 -30.21 5.64 -1.55
C LEU A 557 -30.93 4.44 -2.20
N VAL A 558 -32.25 4.34 -2.06
CA VAL A 558 -33.05 3.18 -2.45
C VAL A 558 -34.24 3.51 -3.35
N GLU A 559 -34.59 4.79 -3.55
CA GLU A 559 -35.75 5.22 -4.31
C GLU A 559 -35.79 4.61 -5.72
N ALA A 560 -34.64 4.53 -6.41
CA ALA A 560 -34.55 3.95 -7.74
C ALA A 560 -34.90 2.45 -7.78
N ASP A 561 -34.60 1.72 -6.70
CA ASP A 561 -34.87 0.27 -6.61
C ASP A 561 -36.26 -0.02 -6.07
N SER A 562 -36.77 0.83 -5.17
CA SER A 562 -38.03 0.62 -4.43
C SER A 562 -39.29 0.52 -5.28
N SER A 563 -39.22 0.97 -6.53
CA SER A 563 -40.30 0.78 -7.53
C SER A 563 -40.37 -0.65 -8.12
N GLN A 564 -39.28 -1.42 -7.97
CA GLN A 564 -39.12 -2.74 -8.57
C GLN A 564 -39.00 -3.86 -7.54
N THR A 565 -38.42 -3.57 -6.36
CA THR A 565 -38.17 -4.55 -5.31
C THR A 565 -38.40 -3.99 -3.92
N GLU A 566 -38.74 -4.85 -2.99
CA GLU A 566 -38.77 -4.58 -1.56
C GLU A 566 -37.56 -5.16 -0.83
N LEU A 567 -36.82 -6.08 -1.50
CA LEU A 567 -35.66 -6.76 -0.93
C LEU A 567 -34.40 -6.41 -1.72
N LEU A 568 -33.33 -6.15 -0.99
CA LEU A 568 -31.99 -6.00 -1.53
C LEU A 568 -31.10 -7.15 -1.07
N PHE A 569 -30.16 -7.52 -1.92
CA PHE A 569 -29.17 -8.55 -1.62
C PHE A 569 -28.35 -8.20 -0.39
N ASN A 570 -28.24 -9.14 0.52
CA ASN A 570 -27.29 -9.11 1.62
C ASN A 570 -26.62 -10.49 1.74
N ALA A 571 -25.41 -10.54 2.26
CA ALA A 571 -24.70 -11.76 2.59
C ALA A 571 -23.58 -11.44 3.59
N GLY A 572 -23.03 -12.47 4.23
CA GLY A 572 -21.97 -12.25 5.22
C GLY A 572 -22.50 -11.85 6.57
N PHE A 573 -21.81 -10.92 7.22
CA PHE A 573 -22.10 -10.57 8.61
C PHE A 573 -22.95 -9.32 8.71
N THR A 574 -23.90 -9.35 9.66
CA THR A 574 -24.70 -8.21 10.07
C THR A 574 -24.63 -8.05 11.58
N ALA A 575 -24.27 -6.88 12.06
CA ALA A 575 -24.32 -6.52 13.46
C ALA A 575 -25.75 -6.06 13.80
N LEU A 576 -26.44 -6.76 14.69
CA LEU A 576 -27.76 -6.32 15.12
C LEU A 576 -27.62 -5.08 15.98
N CYS A 577 -28.37 -4.03 15.66
CA CYS A 577 -28.37 -2.78 16.38
C CYS A 577 -29.80 -2.24 16.56
N LYS A 578 -29.99 -1.30 17.48
CA LYS A 578 -31.26 -0.64 17.74
C LYS A 578 -31.14 0.84 17.38
N PRO A 579 -32.07 1.39 16.59
CA PRO A 579 -31.99 2.77 16.17
C PRO A 579 -32.31 3.73 17.36
N THR A 580 -31.66 4.89 17.34
CA THR A 580 -32.07 6.01 18.18
C THR A 580 -33.36 6.63 17.63
N LYS A 581 -34.01 7.48 18.44
CA LYS A 581 -35.29 8.07 18.05
C LYS A 581 -35.21 8.95 16.81
N ASP A 582 -34.07 9.62 16.60
CA ASP A 582 -33.89 10.62 15.56
C ASP A 582 -33.22 10.04 14.28
N ALA A 583 -32.87 8.76 14.28
CA ALA A 583 -32.23 8.09 13.16
C ALA A 583 -33.24 7.74 12.05
N ASP A 584 -32.91 8.03 10.80
CA ASP A 584 -33.72 7.60 9.63
C ASP A 584 -33.29 6.19 9.21
N VAL A 585 -34.14 5.22 9.47
CA VAL A 585 -33.93 3.81 9.12
C VAL A 585 -34.33 3.58 7.67
N ILE A 586 -33.35 3.33 6.81
CA ILE A 586 -33.56 3.14 5.36
C ILE A 586 -33.89 1.68 5.05
N CYS A 587 -33.10 0.73 5.59
CA CYS A 587 -33.31 -0.70 5.41
C CYS A 587 -33.24 -1.43 6.75
N THR A 588 -33.92 -2.58 6.85
CA THR A 588 -33.88 -3.45 8.01
C THR A 588 -33.40 -4.85 7.65
N TRP A 589 -32.82 -5.53 8.61
CA TRP A 589 -32.39 -6.91 8.47
C TRP A 589 -33.56 -7.87 8.27
N VAL A 590 -33.43 -8.81 7.34
CA VAL A 590 -34.36 -9.94 7.14
C VAL A 590 -33.69 -11.17 7.76
N PRO A 591 -34.35 -11.90 8.66
CA PRO A 591 -33.82 -13.13 9.22
C PRO A 591 -33.48 -14.14 8.11
N THR A 592 -32.40 -14.90 8.33
CA THR A 592 -31.96 -15.90 7.36
C THR A 592 -33.03 -16.92 7.05
N ILE A 593 -33.19 -17.20 5.78
CA ILE A 593 -34.15 -18.18 5.28
C ILE A 593 -33.42 -19.50 5.06
N GLN A 594 -34.07 -20.60 5.45
CA GLN A 594 -33.58 -21.93 5.06
C GLN A 594 -33.87 -22.16 3.59
N ASN A 595 -32.86 -22.45 2.79
CA ASN A 595 -32.97 -22.52 1.34
C ASN A 595 -33.26 -23.92 0.78
N GLN A 596 -33.49 -24.93 1.64
CA GLN A 596 -33.76 -26.30 1.25
C GLN A 596 -34.78 -26.97 2.18
N PRO A 597 -35.78 -27.70 1.64
CA PRO A 597 -36.11 -27.75 0.22
C PRO A 597 -36.76 -26.45 -0.27
N PRO A 598 -36.67 -26.10 -1.56
CA PRO A 598 -37.24 -24.86 -2.12
C PRO A 598 -38.71 -24.63 -1.77
N ASP A 599 -39.51 -25.71 -1.75
CA ASP A 599 -40.96 -25.68 -1.43
C ASP A 599 -41.26 -25.17 0.01
N LYS A 600 -40.24 -25.12 0.85
CA LYS A 600 -40.34 -24.67 2.25
C LYS A 600 -39.52 -23.38 2.51
N SER A 601 -39.01 -22.76 1.46
CA SER A 601 -38.11 -21.63 1.52
C SER A 601 -38.84 -20.33 1.17
N TRP A 602 -39.20 -19.51 2.17
CA TRP A 602 -39.82 -18.20 1.98
C TRP A 602 -39.47 -17.22 3.09
N VAL A 603 -39.65 -15.93 2.84
CA VAL A 603 -39.48 -14.87 3.85
C VAL A 603 -40.69 -14.83 4.78
N GLU A 604 -40.55 -15.25 6.03
CA GLU A 604 -41.60 -15.19 7.03
C GLU A 604 -41.83 -13.80 7.56
N LYS A 605 -40.74 -13.01 7.74
CA LYS A 605 -40.79 -11.67 8.27
C LYS A 605 -39.90 -10.74 7.43
N PHE A 606 -40.51 -9.87 6.65
CA PHE A 606 -39.82 -8.93 5.77
C PHE A 606 -39.12 -7.82 6.53
N SER A 607 -39.73 -7.25 7.55
CA SER A 607 -39.15 -6.15 8.33
C SER A 607 -38.94 -6.54 9.80
N THR A 608 -37.81 -6.14 10.35
CA THR A 608 -37.47 -6.33 11.76
C THR A 608 -37.14 -4.97 12.42
N GLU A 609 -36.95 -4.99 13.73
CA GLU A 609 -36.51 -3.81 14.50
C GLU A 609 -35.01 -3.49 14.32
N TYR A 610 -34.27 -4.33 13.60
CA TYR A 610 -32.82 -4.22 13.43
C TYR A 610 -32.49 -3.54 12.10
N PRO A 611 -32.05 -2.27 12.10
CA PRO A 611 -31.64 -1.58 10.90
C PRO A 611 -30.36 -2.17 10.30
N THR A 612 -30.28 -2.16 8.96
CA THR A 612 -29.06 -2.48 8.20
C THR A 612 -28.45 -1.25 7.54
N VAL A 613 -29.28 -0.25 7.21
CA VAL A 613 -28.83 1.03 6.63
C VAL A 613 -29.54 2.15 7.35
N VAL A 614 -28.76 3.11 7.86
CA VAL A 614 -29.26 4.25 8.65
C VAL A 614 -28.61 5.54 8.17
N GLU A 615 -29.39 6.61 8.02
CA GLU A 615 -28.90 7.99 7.97
C GLU A 615 -29.10 8.66 9.33
N ASN A 616 -28.06 9.36 9.79
CA ASN A 616 -28.15 10.19 10.98
C ASN A 616 -27.51 11.56 10.74
N ASN A 617 -28.05 12.60 11.38
CA ASN A 617 -27.49 13.94 11.35
C ASN A 617 -26.75 14.21 12.66
N TYR A 618 -25.51 14.71 12.57
CA TYR A 618 -24.75 15.08 13.76
C TYR A 618 -24.07 16.44 13.55
N GLY A 619 -24.52 17.43 14.30
CA GLY A 619 -24.08 18.82 14.07
C GLY A 619 -24.44 19.32 12.67
N LYS A 620 -23.43 19.64 11.87
CA LYS A 620 -23.62 20.11 10.48
C LYS A 620 -23.40 19.01 9.44
N GLY A 621 -22.93 17.85 9.84
CA GLY A 621 -22.60 16.74 8.95
C GLY A 621 -23.65 15.63 8.98
N LYS A 622 -23.52 14.73 8.01
CA LYS A 622 -24.37 13.55 7.84
C LYS A 622 -23.55 12.28 7.95
N VAL A 623 -24.16 11.23 8.45
CA VAL A 623 -23.57 9.90 8.59
C VAL A 623 -24.46 8.86 7.94
N ILE A 624 -23.90 8.01 7.08
CA ILE A 624 -24.56 6.79 6.61
C ILE A 624 -23.85 5.61 7.29
N TYR A 625 -24.60 4.84 8.05
CA TYR A 625 -24.09 3.65 8.70
C TYR A 625 -24.74 2.39 8.11
N PHE A 626 -23.88 1.42 7.77
CA PHE A 626 -24.25 0.08 7.32
C PHE A 626 -23.94 -0.93 8.43
N ALA A 627 -24.95 -1.56 8.99
CA ALA A 627 -24.74 -2.60 10.00
C ALA A 627 -24.23 -3.94 9.40
N ASN A 628 -24.15 -4.03 8.08
CA ASN A 628 -23.63 -5.16 7.29
C ASN A 628 -22.32 -4.77 6.56
N GLN A 629 -21.86 -5.62 5.64
CA GLN A 629 -20.58 -5.50 4.93
C GLN A 629 -20.75 -5.26 3.42
N PRO A 630 -21.37 -4.15 2.98
CA PRO A 630 -21.56 -3.89 1.55
C PRO A 630 -20.22 -3.69 0.80
N ASP A 631 -19.17 -3.25 1.49
CA ASP A 631 -17.81 -3.15 0.99
C ASP A 631 -17.24 -4.52 0.63
N VAL A 632 -17.23 -5.49 1.55
CA VAL A 632 -16.80 -6.87 1.31
C VAL A 632 -17.58 -7.50 0.16
N LEU A 633 -18.91 -7.35 0.14
CA LEU A 633 -19.79 -7.91 -0.88
C LEU A 633 -19.53 -7.31 -2.27
N SER A 634 -19.19 -6.04 -2.34
CA SER A 634 -18.83 -5.35 -3.58
C SER A 634 -17.59 -5.94 -4.23
N TYR A 635 -16.63 -6.43 -3.45
CA TYR A 635 -15.41 -7.03 -3.95
C TYR A 635 -15.55 -8.54 -4.22
N LEU A 636 -16.03 -9.31 -3.22
CA LEU A 636 -16.06 -10.78 -3.31
C LEU A 636 -17.14 -11.31 -4.25
N ILE A 637 -18.29 -10.64 -4.31
CA ILE A 637 -19.45 -11.12 -5.06
C ILE A 637 -19.74 -10.21 -6.25
N GLY A 638 -19.54 -8.90 -6.11
CA GLY A 638 -19.79 -7.92 -7.16
C GLY A 638 -21.28 -7.71 -7.47
N HIS A 639 -22.19 -8.10 -6.54
CA HIS A 639 -23.64 -7.89 -6.74
C HIS A 639 -23.97 -6.40 -6.84
N PRO A 640 -24.89 -5.99 -7.75
CA PRO A 640 -25.21 -4.57 -7.94
C PRO A 640 -25.78 -3.88 -6.69
N ASP A 641 -26.58 -4.54 -5.86
CA ASP A 641 -27.25 -3.89 -4.73
C ASP A 641 -26.27 -3.27 -3.70
N PRO A 642 -25.32 -4.01 -3.10
CA PRO A 642 -24.37 -3.40 -2.16
C PRO A 642 -23.49 -2.34 -2.83
N ARG A 643 -23.10 -2.56 -4.10
CA ARG A 643 -22.31 -1.58 -4.88
C ARG A 643 -23.08 -0.28 -5.11
N ASN A 644 -24.36 -0.39 -5.51
CA ASN A 644 -25.23 0.77 -5.73
C ASN A 644 -25.51 1.53 -4.45
N LEU A 645 -25.75 0.83 -3.33
CA LEU A 645 -25.94 1.48 -2.02
C LEU A 645 -24.71 2.30 -1.61
N LEU A 646 -23.50 1.74 -1.73
CA LEU A 646 -22.27 2.46 -1.45
C LEU A 646 -22.09 3.66 -2.39
N LEU A 647 -22.25 3.46 -3.69
CA LEU A 647 -22.10 4.51 -4.69
C LEU A 647 -23.07 5.68 -4.44
N ARG A 648 -24.36 5.36 -4.20
CA ARG A 648 -25.39 6.38 -3.94
C ARG A 648 -25.11 7.12 -2.65
N SER A 649 -24.64 6.43 -1.59
CA SER A 649 -24.21 7.07 -0.35
C SER A 649 -23.10 8.08 -0.57
N MET A 650 -22.07 7.69 -1.33
CA MET A 650 -20.95 8.58 -1.66
C MET A 650 -21.41 9.80 -2.48
N ARG A 651 -22.22 9.58 -3.53
CA ARG A 651 -22.74 10.68 -4.36
C ARG A 651 -23.69 11.58 -3.59
N TYR A 652 -24.56 11.03 -2.78
CA TYR A 652 -25.50 11.77 -1.95
C TYR A 652 -24.79 12.71 -0.97
N LEU A 653 -23.77 12.18 -0.26
CA LEU A 653 -23.01 12.95 0.71
C LEU A 653 -21.98 13.91 0.08
N ALA A 654 -21.42 13.57 -1.07
CA ALA A 654 -20.47 14.43 -1.77
C ALA A 654 -21.14 15.60 -2.48
N GLY A 655 -22.37 15.43 -2.99
CA GLY A 655 -23.07 16.45 -3.76
C GLY A 655 -22.22 16.92 -4.96
N SER A 656 -22.01 18.23 -5.07
CA SER A 656 -21.24 18.88 -6.15
C SER A 656 -19.71 18.76 -5.99
N ALA A 657 -19.21 18.17 -4.91
CA ALA A 657 -17.79 18.14 -4.61
C ALA A 657 -16.97 17.16 -5.47
N ILE A 658 -17.61 16.21 -6.19
CA ILE A 658 -16.91 15.31 -7.10
C ILE A 658 -16.42 16.11 -8.32
N PRO A 659 -15.08 16.19 -8.56
CA PRO A 659 -14.52 17.08 -9.55
C PRO A 659 -14.64 16.59 -11.00
N VAL A 660 -15.00 15.32 -11.20
CA VAL A 660 -15.04 14.68 -12.53
C VAL A 660 -16.40 14.05 -12.77
N GLU A 661 -17.01 14.40 -13.90
CA GLU A 661 -18.20 13.77 -14.46
C GLU A 661 -17.84 13.17 -15.82
N THR A 662 -18.25 11.92 -16.10
CA THR A 662 -17.88 11.25 -17.35
C THR A 662 -18.91 10.19 -17.77
N ASN A 663 -18.92 9.88 -19.06
CA ASN A 663 -19.60 8.72 -19.63
C ASN A 663 -18.66 7.53 -19.88
N ALA A 664 -17.42 7.61 -19.42
CA ALA A 664 -16.47 6.52 -19.55
C ALA A 664 -17.00 5.25 -18.85
N PRO A 665 -16.79 4.06 -19.42
CA PRO A 665 -17.15 2.82 -18.76
C PRO A 665 -16.28 2.57 -17.54
N SER A 666 -16.73 1.72 -16.62
CA SER A 666 -16.01 1.34 -15.39
C SER A 666 -14.60 0.78 -15.63
N SER A 667 -14.32 0.30 -16.83
CA SER A 667 -13.01 -0.17 -17.27
C SER A 667 -12.04 0.94 -17.69
N VAL A 668 -12.43 2.20 -17.62
CA VAL A 668 -11.53 3.36 -17.82
C VAL A 668 -11.29 4.02 -16.48
N ASN A 669 -10.08 3.92 -15.96
CA ASN A 669 -9.73 4.56 -14.69
C ASN A 669 -9.32 6.02 -14.89
N ILE A 670 -9.78 6.90 -14.01
CA ILE A 670 -9.44 8.32 -14.04
C ILE A 670 -8.50 8.63 -12.89
N GLY A 671 -7.34 9.21 -13.22
CA GLY A 671 -6.39 9.77 -12.28
C GLY A 671 -6.45 11.29 -12.27
N LEU A 672 -6.46 11.88 -11.09
CA LEU A 672 -6.37 13.33 -10.90
C LEU A 672 -5.29 13.62 -9.86
N THR A 673 -4.25 14.36 -10.26
CA THR A 673 -3.16 14.76 -9.38
C THR A 673 -2.94 16.25 -9.39
N LYS A 674 -2.35 16.79 -8.31
CA LYS A 674 -1.96 18.20 -8.20
C LYS A 674 -0.49 18.33 -7.84
N SER A 675 0.16 19.39 -8.30
CA SER A 675 1.53 19.72 -7.92
C SER A 675 1.58 20.33 -6.51
N LEU A 676 2.52 19.89 -5.69
CA LEU A 676 2.86 20.51 -4.40
C LEU A 676 3.73 21.77 -4.59
N LEU A 677 4.51 21.82 -5.68
CA LEU A 677 5.42 22.93 -5.98
C LEU A 677 4.75 24.12 -6.70
N LYS A 678 3.74 23.80 -7.49
CA LYS A 678 3.06 24.79 -8.34
C LYS A 678 1.56 24.79 -8.02
N PRO A 679 1.10 25.65 -7.12
CA PRO A 679 -0.34 25.78 -6.83
C PRO A 679 -1.15 26.03 -8.11
N GLY A 680 -2.31 25.40 -8.20
CA GLY A 680 -3.18 25.51 -9.38
C GLY A 680 -2.82 24.57 -10.55
N HIS A 681 -1.71 23.81 -10.49
CA HIS A 681 -1.34 22.87 -11.56
C HIS A 681 -1.87 21.46 -11.25
N TYR A 682 -2.61 20.88 -12.18
CA TYR A 682 -3.25 19.56 -12.10
C TYR A 682 -2.92 18.73 -13.34
N ILE A 683 -2.93 17.41 -13.18
CA ILE A 683 -2.91 16.46 -14.30
C ILE A 683 -4.14 15.56 -14.16
N LEU A 684 -4.96 15.57 -15.20
CA LEU A 684 -6.07 14.64 -15.40
C LEU A 684 -5.62 13.58 -16.41
N SER A 685 -5.80 12.32 -16.06
CA SER A 685 -5.42 11.19 -16.90
C SER A 685 -6.52 10.14 -16.98
N LEU A 686 -6.59 9.41 -18.08
CA LEU A 686 -7.46 8.27 -18.30
C LEU A 686 -6.62 7.07 -18.68
N VAL A 687 -6.85 5.95 -18.01
CA VAL A 687 -6.19 4.66 -18.28
C VAL A 687 -7.24 3.67 -18.75
N ASN A 688 -7.08 3.15 -19.97
CA ASN A 688 -7.94 2.11 -20.51
C ASN A 688 -7.51 0.74 -19.98
N THR A 689 -8.41 0.04 -19.28
CA THR A 689 -8.22 -1.34 -18.84
C THR A 689 -9.18 -2.31 -19.56
N THR A 690 -9.91 -1.81 -20.56
CA THR A 690 -10.91 -2.60 -21.29
C THR A 690 -10.22 -3.70 -22.08
N SER A 691 -10.54 -4.94 -21.74
CA SER A 691 -9.92 -6.13 -22.33
C SER A 691 -10.89 -7.31 -22.32
N GLY A 692 -10.47 -8.45 -22.83
CA GLY A 692 -11.18 -9.72 -22.65
C GLY A 692 -11.24 -10.15 -21.18
N PRO A 693 -12.09 -11.12 -20.83
CA PRO A 693 -12.39 -11.49 -19.45
C PRO A 693 -11.23 -12.22 -18.74
N ILE A 694 -10.18 -12.60 -19.45
CA ILE A 694 -9.09 -13.44 -18.94
C ILE A 694 -7.79 -12.65 -18.91
N ARG A 695 -7.04 -12.77 -17.83
CA ARG A 695 -5.65 -12.29 -17.74
C ARG A 695 -4.67 -13.44 -18.00
N PRO A 696 -3.46 -13.17 -18.55
CA PRO A 696 -2.98 -11.84 -18.93
C PRO A 696 -3.77 -11.21 -20.08
N ILE A 697 -3.82 -9.89 -20.11
CA ILE A 697 -4.45 -9.10 -21.17
C ILE A 697 -3.77 -9.44 -22.51
N ARG A 698 -4.54 -9.89 -23.49
CA ARG A 698 -4.04 -10.18 -24.83
C ARG A 698 -3.99 -8.93 -25.71
N GLU A 699 -5.06 -8.14 -25.62
CA GLU A 699 -5.22 -6.88 -26.33
C GLU A 699 -6.08 -5.91 -25.51
N LEU A 700 -5.81 -4.63 -25.63
CA LEU A 700 -6.69 -3.57 -25.11
C LEU A 700 -7.71 -3.24 -26.19
N ILE A 701 -8.98 -3.13 -25.78
CA ILE A 701 -10.08 -2.75 -26.66
C ILE A 701 -10.22 -1.22 -26.56
N PRO A 702 -10.03 -0.46 -27.65
CA PRO A 702 -10.18 0.98 -27.61
C PRO A 702 -11.56 1.42 -27.19
N VAL A 703 -11.65 2.45 -26.33
CA VAL A 703 -12.90 3.06 -25.92
C VAL A 703 -13.10 4.36 -26.68
N ASN A 704 -14.30 4.50 -27.30
CA ASN A 704 -14.57 5.65 -28.16
C ASN A 704 -15.57 6.62 -27.52
N ASN A 705 -15.54 7.88 -27.99
CA ASN A 705 -16.50 8.93 -27.64
C ASN A 705 -16.62 9.19 -26.13
N ILE A 706 -15.48 9.24 -25.44
CA ILE A 706 -15.44 9.57 -24.02
C ILE A 706 -15.59 11.07 -23.86
N ARG A 707 -16.50 11.47 -22.98
CA ARG A 707 -16.69 12.84 -22.54
C ARG A 707 -16.32 12.95 -21.07
N VAL A 708 -15.51 13.94 -20.73
CA VAL A 708 -15.13 14.25 -19.35
C VAL A 708 -15.37 15.72 -19.09
N LYS A 709 -16.09 16.02 -18.04
CA LYS A 709 -16.23 17.36 -17.48
C LYS A 709 -15.47 17.43 -16.19
N PHE A 710 -14.48 18.29 -16.14
CA PHE A 710 -13.69 18.56 -14.95
C PHE A 710 -13.99 19.93 -14.40
N ARG A 711 -14.17 20.05 -13.08
CA ARG A 711 -14.34 21.31 -12.38
C ARG A 711 -13.77 21.25 -10.97
N LEU A 712 -13.31 22.39 -10.46
CA LEU A 712 -12.98 22.56 -9.06
C LEU A 712 -13.76 23.77 -8.53
N GLU A 713 -14.46 23.56 -7.43
CA GLU A 713 -15.30 24.60 -6.83
C GLU A 713 -14.47 25.86 -6.48
N GLY A 714 -14.99 27.03 -6.85
CA GLY A 714 -14.33 28.32 -6.62
C GLY A 714 -13.11 28.62 -7.51
N LYS A 715 -12.75 27.73 -8.47
CA LYS A 715 -11.59 27.93 -9.36
C LYS A 715 -12.01 28.01 -10.83
N SER A 716 -11.23 28.74 -11.63
CA SER A 716 -11.42 28.80 -13.09
C SER A 716 -10.18 28.25 -13.82
N VAL A 717 -10.40 27.66 -15.00
CA VAL A 717 -9.33 27.16 -15.85
C VAL A 717 -8.63 28.33 -16.56
N SER A 718 -7.32 28.48 -16.38
CA SER A 718 -6.51 29.49 -17.05
C SER A 718 -5.87 28.98 -18.34
N SER A 719 -5.37 27.74 -18.33
CA SER A 719 -4.79 27.11 -19.53
C SER A 719 -4.80 25.59 -19.42
N HIS A 720 -4.59 24.93 -20.55
CA HIS A 720 -4.40 23.47 -20.59
C HIS A 720 -3.38 23.08 -21.66
N LYS A 721 -2.76 21.91 -21.49
CA LYS A 721 -1.84 21.31 -22.46
C LYS A 721 -2.07 19.81 -22.49
N VAL A 722 -2.40 19.25 -23.66
CA VAL A 722 -2.44 17.80 -23.86
C VAL A 722 -1.02 17.27 -23.78
N LEU A 723 -0.79 16.31 -22.89
CA LEU A 723 0.50 15.64 -22.72
C LEU A 723 0.58 14.36 -23.56
N ARG A 724 -0.54 13.65 -23.68
CA ARG A 724 -0.66 12.45 -24.51
C ARG A 724 -2.10 12.25 -24.98
N CYS A 725 -2.26 11.99 -26.27
CA CYS A 725 -3.50 11.58 -26.90
C CYS A 725 -3.16 10.72 -28.12
N GLN A 726 -3.73 9.54 -28.24
CA GLN A 726 -3.50 8.60 -29.35
C GLN A 726 -4.58 8.70 -30.44
N GLY A 727 -5.27 9.77 -30.50
CA GLY A 727 -6.33 10.07 -31.45
C GLY A 727 -6.70 11.53 -31.35
N ASP A 728 -7.84 11.91 -31.91
CA ASP A 728 -8.32 13.27 -31.81
C ASP A 728 -8.98 13.52 -30.45
N CYS A 729 -8.67 14.63 -29.84
CA CYS A 729 -9.37 15.13 -28.68
C CYS A 729 -9.73 16.60 -28.86
N GLN A 730 -10.85 16.99 -28.29
CA GLN A 730 -11.30 18.39 -28.26
C GLN A 730 -11.42 18.81 -26.79
N ILE A 731 -10.88 19.98 -26.49
CA ILE A 731 -10.94 20.56 -25.14
C ILE A 731 -11.54 21.96 -25.26
N LYS A 732 -12.60 22.19 -24.48
CA LYS A 732 -13.24 23.49 -24.36
C LYS A 732 -13.19 23.93 -22.91
N THR A 733 -12.83 25.18 -22.67
CA THR A 733 -12.89 25.81 -21.36
C THR A 733 -14.06 26.76 -21.28
N ASN A 734 -14.89 26.63 -20.25
CA ASN A 734 -16.02 27.52 -20.00
C ASN A 734 -16.02 27.92 -18.53
N GLY A 735 -15.34 29.03 -18.21
CA GLY A 735 -15.20 29.50 -16.84
C GLY A 735 -14.56 28.47 -15.91
N GLN A 736 -15.35 27.90 -15.03
CA GLN A 736 -14.88 26.90 -14.05
C GLN A 736 -14.72 25.49 -14.64
N ASN A 737 -15.29 25.21 -15.81
CA ASN A 737 -15.31 23.88 -16.39
C ASN A 737 -14.25 23.72 -17.48
N LEU A 738 -13.70 22.51 -17.54
CA LEU A 738 -12.98 22.00 -18.70
C LEU A 738 -13.78 20.81 -19.24
N ASP A 739 -14.31 20.97 -20.46
CA ASP A 739 -15.05 19.94 -21.19
C ASP A 739 -14.10 19.27 -22.17
N LEU A 740 -13.88 17.98 -21.99
CA LEU A 740 -12.98 17.15 -22.79
C LEU A 740 -13.79 16.11 -23.55
N GLN A 741 -13.54 15.99 -24.85
CA GLN A 741 -14.04 14.91 -25.68
C GLN A 741 -12.86 14.18 -26.29
N ILE A 742 -12.77 12.87 -26.04
CA ILE A 742 -11.75 11.98 -26.60
C ILE A 742 -12.46 11.03 -27.55
N ASN A 743 -12.09 11.13 -28.85
CA ASN A 743 -12.74 10.30 -29.88
C ASN A 743 -12.34 8.85 -29.76
N LYS A 744 -11.07 8.57 -29.38
CA LYS A 744 -10.55 7.21 -29.20
C LYS A 744 -9.51 7.20 -28.06
N LEU A 745 -9.70 6.35 -27.10
CA LEU A 745 -8.74 6.03 -26.03
C LEU A 745 -8.20 4.62 -26.26
N GLU A 746 -6.95 4.46 -26.67
CA GLU A 746 -6.32 3.15 -26.85
C GLU A 746 -5.80 2.59 -25.52
N ASP A 747 -4.89 3.30 -24.86
CA ASP A 747 -4.29 2.88 -23.58
C ASP A 747 -4.29 4.00 -22.54
N PHE A 748 -3.75 5.18 -22.85
CA PHE A 748 -3.56 6.28 -21.92
C PHE A 748 -3.76 7.66 -22.54
N PHE A 749 -4.46 8.52 -21.83
CA PHE A 749 -4.62 9.93 -22.12
C PHE A 749 -4.16 10.76 -20.92
N ALA A 750 -3.53 11.91 -21.17
CA ALA A 750 -3.17 12.85 -20.10
C ALA A 750 -3.23 14.29 -20.57
N VAL A 751 -3.76 15.18 -19.72
CA VAL A 751 -3.80 16.62 -19.91
C VAL A 751 -3.35 17.34 -18.64
N HIS A 752 -2.45 18.30 -18.81
CA HIS A 752 -2.08 19.25 -17.77
C HIS A 752 -3.07 20.41 -17.80
N ILE A 753 -3.57 20.79 -16.63
CA ILE A 753 -4.56 21.85 -16.43
C ILE A 753 -3.98 22.87 -15.45
N GLN A 754 -4.03 24.13 -15.81
CA GLN A 754 -3.69 25.24 -14.91
C GLN A 754 -4.98 25.96 -14.50
N MET A 755 -5.19 26.09 -13.21
CA MET A 755 -6.30 26.81 -12.60
C MET A 755 -5.81 28.14 -12.06
N ASN A 756 -6.66 29.17 -12.09
CA ASN A 756 -6.42 30.39 -11.33
C ASN A 756 -6.49 30.06 -9.83
N VAL A 757 -5.50 30.54 -9.09
CA VAL A 757 -5.35 30.27 -7.63
C VAL A 757 -6.08 31.35 -6.86
#